data_0af89374e6f4861d7599c83713789c90
#
_entry.id   0af89374e6f4861d7599c83713789c90
#
_cell.length_a   1.000
_cell.length_b   1.000
_cell.length_c   1.000
_cell.angle_alpha   90.00
_cell.angle_beta   90.00
_cell.angle_gamma   90.00
#
_symmetry.space_group_name_H-M   'P 1'
#
loop_
_entity.id
_entity.type
_entity.pdbx_description
1 polymer ?
#
loop_
_entity_poly.entity_id
_entity_poly.type
_entity_poly.pdbx_seq_one_letter_code
_entity_poly.pdbx_strand_id
1 'polypeptide(L)'
;MAEAMELDLSLKESTNSPVENPIVPPPGKLEKEEGKNIPSQFTIHKYYDNDTLGSDVLKQKYLAPWEQHPYQMWIRQANALASVEKTKKLREEWEKKFFSILEDFRFVPGGRIMHGAGREDITTTLNNCYVVAVRDDSIKSIYDTIINEALTYKYGGGCGHDLSVLRPSGKAINGTGGESCGPTGFMNLFSENTNTIAQHGRRGANMQTLQIDHPDIKKFISIKTGDIDMVKYSNISVLLTHDFMEAVKEDKDFDLTYEGVVYETVKAKELWDEIIEHAHSSAEPGLLFWDTMKDYHNAEYCSPLVSTNPCAEQPLPDGGCCNLGAVNLERFVDDNGNFMIDQFKETVAIGTRFLDNVVDYNMDRHALQDQKENAKNDRRVGLGILGLGDMLVRLGIKYDSEDALQTIDQIMQIFRDTAYETSAQLAVEKGQYPNFDWQGYSKSKFVKNLPKSLQEKIKTDGIRNCTLTTVAPTGSGAIVSRVTSGVEPIFATSYKRRVKENDGYGKSFKEYTVYHPIIEKLFETDENLPEHVVTAHNIDPYFRVKMQGTIQKYIDSSISSTVNLAENITVETIADIYMTAYEAGLKGITVYREGSREGILVTEDSKDKDNETKESNQLSTETSLEKSPRTRPTQTSGVTRRIRTGEGTLYITINEDENGLCEVFTTIGKAGGNAAAQSEAISRLISLSLRSGLDPHAIVRQLKGISGPNPTWEDGRLILSTPDAIGKALDDYLTEKRGKPLGNTDIQGNVEKPRITLAQEKKKENNGMM
;
A
#
# COMPACT_ATOMS: atom_id res chain seq x y z
N MET A 1 14.94 -46.07 20.42
CA MET A 1 13.99 -46.46 19.37
C MET A 1 13.33 -45.15 18.97
N ALA A 2 13.75 -44.62 17.85
CA ALA A 2 13.21 -43.38 17.29
C ALA A 2 12.17 -43.77 16.24
N GLU A 3 10.91 -43.50 16.48
CA GLU A 3 9.88 -43.54 15.46
C GLU A 3 9.80 -42.17 14.79
N ALA A 4 10.19 -42.16 13.53
CA ALA A 4 9.95 -41.02 12.67
C ALA A 4 8.47 -40.93 12.32
N MET A 5 7.79 -39.85 12.70
CA MET A 5 6.48 -39.49 12.16
C MET A 5 6.70 -38.94 10.74
N GLU A 6 6.45 -39.76 9.73
CA GLU A 6 6.20 -39.30 8.37
C GLU A 6 4.87 -38.53 8.33
N LEU A 7 4.92 -37.26 7.97
CA LEU A 7 3.71 -36.50 7.62
C LEU A 7 3.20 -36.98 6.26
N ASP A 8 2.10 -37.73 6.30
CA ASP A 8 1.36 -38.15 5.11
C ASP A 8 0.62 -36.94 4.50
N LEU A 9 1.18 -36.39 3.44
CA LEU A 9 0.61 -35.30 2.61
C LEU A 9 -0.28 -35.88 1.48
N SER A 10 -0.94 -37.00 1.67
CA SER A 10 -1.94 -37.49 0.72
C SER A 10 -3.22 -36.64 0.82
N LEU A 11 -3.34 -35.65 -0.06
CA LEU A 11 -4.62 -35.02 -0.38
C LEU A 11 -5.54 -36.11 -0.94
N LYS A 12 -6.52 -36.54 -0.15
CA LYS A 12 -7.63 -37.37 -0.64
C LYS A 12 -8.39 -36.56 -1.68
N GLU A 13 -8.24 -36.91 -2.94
CA GLU A 13 -9.15 -36.51 -4.00
C GLU A 13 -10.56 -36.99 -3.61
N SER A 14 -11.42 -36.05 -3.21
CA SER A 14 -12.85 -36.32 -3.08
C SER A 14 -13.43 -36.44 -4.49
N THR A 15 -13.74 -37.67 -4.87
CA THR A 15 -14.55 -37.97 -6.04
C THR A 15 -15.99 -37.51 -5.78
N ASN A 16 -16.26 -36.25 -5.97
CA ASN A 16 -17.62 -35.78 -6.20
C ASN A 16 -17.83 -35.67 -7.71
N SER A 17 -18.79 -36.41 -8.20
CA SER A 17 -19.28 -36.36 -9.59
C SER A 17 -19.55 -34.88 -9.95
N PRO A 18 -19.15 -34.42 -11.16
CA PRO A 18 -19.39 -33.06 -11.54
C PRO A 18 -20.92 -32.81 -11.65
N VAL A 19 -21.42 -31.89 -10.85
CA VAL A 19 -22.69 -31.22 -11.16
C VAL A 19 -22.44 -30.58 -12.53
N GLU A 20 -23.25 -30.95 -13.52
CA GLU A 20 -23.20 -30.33 -14.86
C GLU A 20 -23.40 -28.82 -14.70
N ASN A 21 -22.32 -28.06 -14.62
CA ASN A 21 -22.33 -26.62 -14.78
C ASN A 21 -22.75 -26.34 -16.25
N PRO A 22 -23.65 -25.40 -16.50
CA PRO A 22 -23.97 -25.00 -17.88
C PRO A 22 -22.67 -24.52 -18.51
N ILE A 23 -22.21 -25.24 -19.52
CA ILE A 23 -20.99 -25.00 -20.27
C ILE A 23 -21.08 -23.61 -20.89
N VAL A 24 -20.32 -22.66 -20.33
CA VAL A 24 -19.99 -21.43 -21.05
C VAL A 24 -19.10 -21.85 -22.23
N PRO A 25 -19.48 -21.60 -23.48
CA PRO A 25 -18.67 -22.03 -24.61
C PRO A 25 -17.28 -21.42 -24.54
N PRO A 26 -16.21 -22.16 -24.91
CA PRO A 26 -14.87 -21.64 -24.93
C PRO A 26 -14.75 -20.41 -25.83
N PRO A 27 -13.86 -19.46 -25.52
CA PRO A 27 -13.76 -18.13 -26.17
C PRO A 27 -13.75 -18.15 -27.70
N GLY A 28 -13.23 -19.19 -28.32
CA GLY A 28 -13.20 -19.35 -29.76
C GLY A 28 -14.57 -19.59 -30.44
N LYS A 29 -15.67 -19.84 -29.67
CA LYS A 29 -17.02 -19.94 -30.23
C LYS A 29 -17.75 -18.60 -30.25
N LEU A 30 -17.43 -17.67 -29.35
CA LEU A 30 -17.99 -16.31 -29.36
C LEU A 30 -17.54 -15.51 -30.58
N GLU A 31 -16.34 -15.73 -31.10
CA GLU A 31 -15.89 -15.12 -32.36
C GLU A 31 -16.56 -15.66 -33.61
N LYS A 32 -17.16 -16.86 -33.56
CA LYS A 32 -17.77 -17.53 -34.74
C LYS A 32 -19.28 -17.39 -34.84
N GLU A 33 -19.98 -17.12 -33.74
CA GLU A 33 -21.47 -17.09 -33.78
C GLU A 33 -22.06 -15.69 -33.81
N GLU A 34 -21.31 -14.64 -33.48
CA GLU A 34 -21.80 -13.26 -33.61
C GLU A 34 -20.86 -12.44 -34.47
N GLY A 35 -21.11 -12.39 -35.76
CA GLY A 35 -20.58 -11.38 -36.67
C GLY A 35 -21.08 -9.97 -36.35
N LYS A 36 -21.26 -9.61 -35.08
CA LYS A 36 -21.50 -8.25 -34.64
C LYS A 36 -20.14 -7.54 -34.65
N ASN A 37 -19.97 -6.68 -35.65
CA ASN A 37 -18.85 -5.75 -35.71
C ASN A 37 -18.78 -5.01 -34.35
N ILE A 38 -17.74 -5.28 -33.56
CA ILE A 38 -17.42 -4.46 -32.38
C ILE A 38 -17.26 -3.04 -32.91
N PRO A 39 -18.04 -2.06 -32.40
CA PRO A 39 -17.91 -0.69 -32.88
C PRO A 39 -16.47 -0.23 -32.80
N SER A 40 -15.95 0.39 -33.86
CA SER A 40 -14.55 0.80 -33.94
C SER A 40 -14.12 1.75 -32.80
N GLN A 41 -15.07 2.43 -32.17
CA GLN A 41 -14.87 3.29 -31.01
C GLN A 41 -14.42 2.52 -29.76
N PHE A 42 -14.63 1.20 -29.70
CA PHE A 42 -14.24 0.37 -28.57
C PHE A 42 -12.87 -0.31 -28.75
N THR A 43 -12.15 -0.05 -29.87
CA THR A 43 -10.76 -0.45 -29.96
C THR A 43 -9.97 0.32 -28.89
N ILE A 44 -9.02 -0.36 -28.21
CA ILE A 44 -8.31 0.20 -27.08
C ILE A 44 -7.66 1.55 -27.40
N HIS A 45 -7.02 1.69 -28.55
CA HIS A 45 -6.37 2.94 -28.96
C HIS A 45 -7.37 4.08 -29.22
N LYS A 46 -8.50 3.77 -29.87
CA LYS A 46 -9.52 4.76 -30.17
C LYS A 46 -10.33 5.15 -28.93
N TYR A 47 -10.57 4.19 -28.04
CA TYR A 47 -11.25 4.44 -26.78
C TYR A 47 -10.46 5.39 -25.86
N TYR A 48 -9.14 5.27 -25.86
CA TYR A 48 -8.27 6.08 -25.01
C TYR A 48 -7.71 7.32 -25.70
N ASP A 49 -8.11 7.68 -26.92
CA ASP A 49 -7.63 8.85 -27.67
C ASP A 49 -6.10 8.95 -27.68
N ASN A 50 -5.42 7.78 -27.77
CA ASN A 50 -3.96 7.62 -27.67
C ASN A 50 -3.36 7.84 -26.27
N ASP A 51 -4.17 7.93 -25.19
CA ASP A 51 -3.66 7.84 -23.83
C ASP A 51 -3.05 6.45 -23.61
N THR A 52 -1.72 6.43 -23.58
CA THR A 52 -0.96 5.18 -23.45
C THR A 52 -0.99 4.66 -22.02
N LEU A 53 -1.15 5.52 -21.00
CA LEU A 53 -1.16 5.08 -19.60
C LEU A 53 -2.42 4.26 -19.29
N GLY A 54 -3.61 4.80 -19.59
CA GLY A 54 -4.89 4.10 -19.39
C GLY A 54 -4.95 2.81 -20.19
N SER A 55 -4.55 2.85 -21.47
CA SER A 55 -4.57 1.69 -22.36
C SER A 55 -3.58 0.59 -21.92
N ASP A 56 -2.37 0.94 -21.49
CA ASP A 56 -1.36 -0.02 -21.03
C ASP A 56 -1.77 -0.68 -19.71
N VAL A 57 -2.30 0.11 -18.77
CA VAL A 57 -2.81 -0.43 -17.49
C VAL A 57 -3.99 -1.38 -17.74
N LEU A 58 -4.93 -1.03 -18.61
CA LEU A 58 -6.05 -1.90 -18.96
C LEU A 58 -5.55 -3.23 -19.55
N LYS A 59 -4.65 -3.15 -20.53
CA LYS A 59 -4.07 -4.30 -21.23
C LYS A 59 -3.31 -5.25 -20.33
N GLN A 60 -2.43 -4.68 -19.48
CA GLN A 60 -1.53 -5.47 -18.64
C GLN A 60 -2.21 -6.08 -17.41
N LYS A 61 -3.27 -5.41 -16.88
CA LYS A 61 -3.84 -5.80 -15.59
C LYS A 61 -5.22 -6.43 -15.67
N TYR A 62 -6.04 -6.12 -16.69
CA TYR A 62 -7.46 -6.42 -16.66
C TYR A 62 -7.99 -7.19 -17.85
N LEU A 63 -7.45 -6.97 -19.06
CA LEU A 63 -7.85 -7.76 -20.21
C LEU A 63 -7.40 -9.21 -20.06
N ALA A 64 -8.27 -10.13 -20.44
CA ALA A 64 -7.89 -11.52 -20.63
C ALA A 64 -6.97 -11.65 -21.84
N PRO A 65 -6.13 -12.71 -21.94
CA PRO A 65 -5.17 -12.87 -23.05
C PRO A 65 -5.79 -12.85 -24.44
N TRP A 66 -7.06 -13.16 -24.55
CA TRP A 66 -7.84 -13.17 -25.82
C TRP A 66 -8.61 -11.87 -26.07
N GLU A 67 -8.63 -10.93 -25.11
CA GLU A 67 -9.34 -9.66 -25.23
C GLU A 67 -8.42 -8.58 -25.80
N GLN A 68 -8.96 -7.78 -26.71
CA GLN A 68 -8.26 -6.67 -27.36
C GLN A 68 -8.95 -5.32 -27.12
N HIS A 69 -10.17 -5.33 -26.55
CA HIS A 69 -11.02 -4.15 -26.42
C HIS A 69 -11.66 -4.12 -25.01
N PRO A 70 -11.84 -2.94 -24.41
CA PRO A 70 -12.56 -2.82 -23.14
C PRO A 70 -13.99 -3.38 -23.21
N TYR A 71 -14.64 -3.27 -24.37
CA TYR A 71 -15.97 -3.82 -24.62
C TYR A 71 -16.06 -5.34 -24.35
N GLN A 72 -15.05 -6.11 -24.75
CA GLN A 72 -15.01 -7.56 -24.51
C GLN A 72 -14.89 -7.88 -23.02
N MET A 73 -14.11 -7.10 -22.30
CA MET A 73 -13.99 -7.21 -20.83
C MET A 73 -15.35 -6.93 -20.15
N TRP A 74 -16.06 -5.89 -20.56
CA TRP A 74 -17.37 -5.55 -19.99
C TRP A 74 -18.41 -6.65 -20.25
N ILE A 75 -18.46 -7.22 -21.47
CA ILE A 75 -19.31 -8.36 -21.78
C ILE A 75 -18.98 -9.56 -20.91
N ARG A 76 -17.70 -9.93 -20.79
CA ARG A 76 -17.24 -11.03 -19.95
C ARG A 76 -17.71 -10.90 -18.51
N GLN A 77 -17.52 -9.73 -17.93
CA GLN A 77 -17.92 -9.44 -16.55
C GLN A 77 -19.44 -9.47 -16.37
N ALA A 78 -20.19 -8.83 -17.28
CA ALA A 78 -21.65 -8.80 -17.23
C ALA A 78 -22.25 -10.22 -17.33
N ASN A 79 -21.76 -11.02 -18.26
CA ASN A 79 -22.19 -12.41 -18.45
C ASN A 79 -21.88 -13.27 -17.22
N ALA A 80 -20.62 -13.22 -16.72
CA ALA A 80 -20.20 -14.01 -15.58
C ALA A 80 -21.04 -13.71 -14.34
N LEU A 81 -21.28 -12.43 -14.03
CA LEU A 81 -22.01 -12.06 -12.81
C LEU A 81 -23.53 -12.18 -12.94
N ALA A 82 -24.07 -12.13 -14.16
CA ALA A 82 -25.46 -12.48 -14.39
C ALA A 82 -25.73 -13.99 -14.29
N SER A 83 -24.71 -14.84 -14.46
CA SER A 83 -24.86 -16.29 -14.47
C SER A 83 -25.41 -16.86 -13.15
N VAL A 84 -25.20 -16.17 -12.02
CA VAL A 84 -25.72 -16.59 -10.69
C VAL A 84 -27.22 -16.32 -10.49
N GLU A 85 -27.86 -15.64 -11.42
CA GLU A 85 -29.32 -15.41 -11.37
C GLU A 85 -30.10 -16.70 -11.62
N LYS A 86 -31.22 -16.86 -10.91
CA LYS A 86 -31.95 -18.14 -10.81
C LYS A 86 -32.51 -18.67 -12.16
N THR A 87 -32.93 -17.81 -13.05
CA THR A 87 -33.56 -18.21 -14.29
C THR A 87 -32.85 -17.66 -15.52
N LYS A 88 -33.00 -18.35 -16.69
CA LYS A 88 -32.40 -17.87 -17.94
C LYS A 88 -32.86 -16.46 -18.29
N LYS A 89 -34.16 -16.15 -18.10
CA LYS A 89 -34.72 -14.82 -18.37
C LYS A 89 -34.06 -13.75 -17.48
N LEU A 90 -33.87 -14.02 -16.18
CA LEU A 90 -33.20 -13.11 -15.28
C LEU A 90 -31.71 -12.92 -15.64
N ARG A 91 -31.03 -13.99 -16.07
CA ARG A 91 -29.63 -13.91 -16.53
C ARG A 91 -29.50 -12.98 -17.73
N GLU A 92 -30.33 -13.15 -18.75
CA GLU A 92 -30.35 -12.30 -19.97
C GLU A 92 -30.71 -10.83 -19.63
N GLU A 93 -31.62 -10.61 -18.68
CA GLU A 93 -32.01 -9.27 -18.22
C GLU A 93 -30.86 -8.60 -17.46
N TRP A 94 -30.27 -9.29 -16.49
CA TRP A 94 -29.21 -8.71 -15.64
C TRP A 94 -27.89 -8.59 -16.38
N GLU A 95 -27.59 -9.45 -17.34
CA GLU A 95 -26.44 -9.28 -18.23
C GLU A 95 -26.50 -7.92 -18.95
N LYS A 96 -27.65 -7.55 -19.51
CA LYS A 96 -27.84 -6.25 -20.17
C LYS A 96 -27.72 -5.08 -19.19
N LYS A 97 -28.31 -5.19 -18.00
CA LYS A 97 -28.22 -4.15 -16.97
C LYS A 97 -26.79 -3.99 -16.44
N PHE A 98 -26.08 -5.09 -16.19
CA PHE A 98 -24.69 -5.02 -15.77
C PHE A 98 -23.80 -4.43 -16.85
N PHE A 99 -24.00 -4.84 -18.11
CA PHE A 99 -23.26 -4.25 -19.22
C PHE A 99 -23.49 -2.74 -19.30
N SER A 100 -24.74 -2.26 -19.16
CA SER A 100 -25.07 -0.83 -19.29
C SER A 100 -24.39 0.07 -18.26
N ILE A 101 -24.05 -0.45 -17.08
CA ILE A 101 -23.30 0.33 -16.07
C ILE A 101 -21.78 0.17 -16.21
N LEU A 102 -21.31 -0.96 -16.76
CA LEU A 102 -19.89 -1.20 -17.01
C LEU A 102 -19.38 -0.42 -18.23
N GLU A 103 -20.25 -0.26 -19.22
CA GLU A 103 -19.94 0.50 -20.43
C GLU A 103 -19.50 1.91 -20.08
N ASP A 104 -18.40 2.32 -20.69
CA ASP A 104 -17.81 3.65 -20.48
C ASP A 104 -17.38 3.94 -19.05
N PHE A 105 -17.14 2.88 -18.26
CA PHE A 105 -16.76 2.98 -16.87
C PHE A 105 -17.69 3.88 -16.02
N ARG A 106 -19.00 3.81 -16.27
CA ARG A 106 -20.01 4.46 -15.41
C ARG A 106 -20.01 3.87 -14.01
N PHE A 107 -19.78 2.56 -13.93
CA PHE A 107 -19.45 1.83 -12.72
C PHE A 107 -18.12 1.09 -12.94
N VAL A 108 -17.19 1.25 -12.01
CA VAL A 108 -15.84 0.66 -12.06
C VAL A 108 -15.75 -0.44 -11.02
N PRO A 109 -15.80 -1.73 -11.40
CA PRO A 109 -15.59 -2.83 -10.46
C PRO A 109 -14.18 -2.80 -9.87
N GLY A 110 -14.01 -3.36 -8.69
CA GLY A 110 -12.70 -3.57 -8.08
C GLY A 110 -11.75 -4.33 -9.01
N GLY A 111 -10.46 -4.03 -8.91
CA GLY A 111 -9.47 -4.58 -9.83
C GLY A 111 -9.46 -6.11 -9.91
N ARG A 112 -9.84 -6.81 -8.83
CA ARG A 112 -9.94 -8.28 -8.82
C ARG A 112 -11.14 -8.78 -9.60
N ILE A 113 -12.25 -8.04 -9.57
CA ILE A 113 -13.43 -8.35 -10.38
C ILE A 113 -13.12 -8.13 -11.87
N MET A 114 -12.53 -6.98 -12.22
CA MET A 114 -12.11 -6.69 -13.59
C MET A 114 -11.17 -7.76 -14.16
N HIS A 115 -10.22 -8.22 -13.34
CA HIS A 115 -9.25 -9.25 -13.73
C HIS A 115 -9.86 -10.65 -13.79
N GLY A 116 -10.68 -11.06 -12.80
CA GLY A 116 -11.02 -12.46 -12.53
C GLY A 116 -12.44 -12.90 -12.91
N ALA A 117 -13.43 -11.98 -13.00
CA ALA A 117 -14.79 -12.36 -13.33
C ALA A 117 -14.86 -12.93 -14.77
N GLY A 118 -15.42 -14.13 -14.92
CA GLY A 118 -15.50 -14.83 -16.21
C GLY A 118 -14.17 -15.43 -16.70
N ARG A 119 -13.11 -15.48 -15.86
CA ARG A 119 -11.85 -16.16 -16.13
C ARG A 119 -11.87 -17.56 -15.51
N GLU A 120 -11.90 -18.59 -16.37
CA GLU A 120 -11.82 -20.00 -15.95
C GLU A 120 -10.40 -20.56 -16.10
N ASP A 121 -9.54 -19.85 -16.82
CA ASP A 121 -8.13 -20.19 -17.05
C ASP A 121 -7.22 -19.86 -15.86
N ILE A 122 -7.71 -19.13 -14.87
CA ILE A 122 -6.99 -18.76 -13.64
C ILE A 122 -7.83 -18.99 -12.40
N THR A 123 -7.14 -19.37 -11.31
CA THR A 123 -7.74 -19.43 -9.97
C THR A 123 -7.39 -18.15 -9.22
N THR A 124 -8.37 -17.27 -9.03
CA THR A 124 -8.22 -16.01 -8.28
C THR A 124 -9.50 -15.63 -7.57
N THR A 125 -9.39 -15.00 -6.41
CA THR A 125 -10.55 -14.40 -5.74
C THR A 125 -10.95 -13.10 -6.44
N LEU A 126 -12.25 -12.75 -6.35
CA LEU A 126 -12.78 -11.45 -6.79
C LEU A 126 -12.79 -10.40 -5.67
N ASN A 127 -12.39 -10.79 -4.46
CA ASN A 127 -12.28 -9.88 -3.31
C ASN A 127 -10.88 -9.29 -3.23
N ASN A 128 -10.81 -8.00 -2.90
CA ASN A 128 -9.55 -7.28 -2.71
C ASN A 128 -9.05 -7.34 -1.26
N CYS A 129 -9.98 -7.32 -0.31
CA CYS A 129 -9.78 -6.98 1.09
C CYS A 129 -10.08 -8.17 2.00
N TYR A 130 -9.16 -8.49 2.91
CA TYR A 130 -9.29 -9.55 3.89
C TYR A 130 -8.69 -9.13 5.23
N VAL A 131 -9.20 -9.72 6.31
CA VAL A 131 -8.55 -9.74 7.62
C VAL A 131 -8.34 -11.20 8.02
N VAL A 132 -7.14 -11.51 8.49
CA VAL A 132 -6.76 -12.82 9.03
C VAL A 132 -6.22 -12.58 10.45
N ALA A 133 -6.98 -12.96 11.47
CA ALA A 133 -6.62 -12.69 12.85
C ALA A 133 -5.45 -13.55 13.35
N VAL A 134 -4.59 -12.96 14.17
CA VAL A 134 -3.81 -13.73 15.16
C VAL A 134 -4.75 -14.05 16.30
N ARG A 135 -5.16 -15.32 16.45
CA ARG A 135 -6.29 -15.72 17.30
C ARG A 135 -5.94 -15.86 18.77
N ASP A 136 -4.70 -16.16 19.06
CA ASP A 136 -4.18 -16.28 20.43
C ASP A 136 -2.68 -15.98 20.49
N ASP A 137 -2.17 -15.75 21.70
CA ASP A 137 -0.76 -15.48 22.00
C ASP A 137 0.09 -16.75 22.00
N SER A 138 0.18 -17.41 20.84
CA SER A 138 1.02 -18.60 20.63
C SER A 138 1.78 -18.57 19.32
N ILE A 139 2.96 -19.20 19.30
CA ILE A 139 3.75 -19.39 18.08
C ILE A 139 2.91 -20.07 16.98
N LYS A 140 2.09 -21.06 17.37
CA LYS A 140 1.24 -21.75 16.39
C LYS A 140 0.27 -20.78 15.72
N SER A 141 -0.45 -19.96 16.49
CA SER A 141 -1.40 -18.99 15.95
C SER A 141 -0.72 -17.97 15.04
N ILE A 142 0.46 -17.45 15.42
CA ILE A 142 1.24 -16.52 14.61
C ILE A 142 1.59 -17.16 13.25
N TYR A 143 2.13 -18.38 13.24
CA TYR A 143 2.53 -19.06 11.99
C TYR A 143 1.35 -19.55 11.18
N ASP A 144 0.26 -19.97 11.79
CA ASP A 144 -1.00 -20.28 11.07
C ASP A 144 -1.51 -19.02 10.35
N THR A 145 -1.43 -17.85 10.99
CA THR A 145 -1.81 -16.58 10.37
C THR A 145 -0.91 -16.25 9.17
N ILE A 146 0.42 -16.44 9.27
CA ILE A 146 1.36 -16.23 8.16
C ILE A 146 1.05 -17.18 6.98
N ILE A 147 0.72 -18.45 7.25
CA ILE A 147 0.33 -19.42 6.22
C ILE A 147 -0.98 -18.99 5.55
N ASN A 148 -1.99 -18.60 6.33
CA ASN A 148 -3.28 -18.15 5.83
C ASN A 148 -3.17 -16.87 5.01
N GLU A 149 -2.31 -15.95 5.43
CA GLU A 149 -1.93 -14.75 4.70
C GLU A 149 -1.30 -15.11 3.33
N ALA A 150 -0.29 -16.00 3.32
CA ALA A 150 0.37 -16.45 2.10
C ALA A 150 -0.62 -17.08 1.10
N LEU A 151 -1.54 -17.90 1.58
CA LEU A 151 -2.60 -18.50 0.76
C LEU A 151 -3.54 -17.43 0.20
N THR A 152 -3.92 -16.45 1.01
CA THR A 152 -4.78 -15.33 0.59
C THR A 152 -4.07 -14.49 -0.49
N TYR A 153 -2.77 -14.20 -0.34
CA TYR A 153 -1.98 -13.52 -1.36
C TYR A 153 -1.89 -14.30 -2.66
N LYS A 154 -1.69 -15.61 -2.58
CA LYS A 154 -1.67 -16.50 -3.76
C LYS A 154 -2.96 -16.38 -4.57
N TYR A 155 -4.12 -16.21 -3.93
CA TYR A 155 -5.41 -16.01 -4.59
C TYR A 155 -5.68 -14.55 -4.95
N GLY A 156 -4.84 -13.63 -4.53
CA GLY A 156 -4.85 -12.22 -4.94
C GLY A 156 -5.48 -11.23 -3.96
N GLY A 157 -5.82 -11.66 -2.75
CA GLY A 157 -6.30 -10.78 -1.69
C GLY A 157 -5.17 -9.99 -1.03
N GLY A 158 -5.48 -8.84 -0.42
CA GLY A 158 -4.63 -8.13 0.53
C GLY A 158 -5.13 -8.38 1.96
N CYS A 159 -4.21 -8.47 2.93
CA CYS A 159 -4.55 -8.86 4.31
C CYS A 159 -4.27 -7.77 5.33
N GLY A 160 -5.03 -7.77 6.43
CA GLY A 160 -4.70 -7.05 7.64
C GLY A 160 -4.72 -7.94 8.87
N HIS A 161 -3.93 -7.57 9.87
CA HIS A 161 -3.79 -8.29 11.14
C HIS A 161 -3.78 -7.31 12.29
N ASP A 162 -4.42 -7.69 13.41
CA ASP A 162 -4.21 -7.03 14.70
C ASP A 162 -3.26 -7.86 15.56
N LEU A 163 -2.23 -7.21 16.09
CA LEU A 163 -1.19 -7.85 16.88
C LEU A 163 -1.39 -7.64 18.39
N SER A 164 -2.47 -6.99 18.81
CA SER A 164 -2.73 -6.61 20.19
C SER A 164 -2.97 -7.80 21.14
N VAL A 165 -3.30 -8.95 20.57
CA VAL A 165 -3.47 -10.20 21.33
C VAL A 165 -2.13 -10.77 21.85
N LEU A 166 -1.01 -10.37 21.23
CA LEU A 166 0.31 -10.87 21.58
C LEU A 166 0.83 -10.21 22.86
N ARG A 167 1.41 -11.02 23.76
CA ARG A 167 2.01 -10.51 25.01
C ARG A 167 3.13 -9.52 24.75
N PRO A 168 3.32 -8.54 25.63
CA PRO A 168 4.37 -7.52 25.47
C PRO A 168 5.78 -8.11 25.57
N SER A 169 6.74 -7.38 25.02
CA SER A 169 8.16 -7.71 25.14
C SER A 169 8.61 -7.73 26.61
N GLY A 170 9.51 -8.68 26.95
CA GLY A 170 9.99 -8.89 28.30
C GLY A 170 9.06 -9.74 29.20
N LYS A 171 7.81 -10.02 28.77
CA LYS A 171 6.93 -10.95 29.50
C LYS A 171 7.47 -12.36 29.42
N ALA A 172 7.53 -13.08 30.57
CA ALA A 172 8.05 -14.43 30.68
C ALA A 172 7.29 -15.42 29.78
N ILE A 173 8.03 -16.31 29.11
CA ILE A 173 7.47 -17.41 28.31
C ILE A 173 7.29 -18.62 29.21
N ASN A 174 6.03 -19.02 29.43
CA ASN A 174 5.69 -20.18 30.24
C ASN A 174 6.13 -21.49 29.57
N GLY A 175 6.82 -22.34 30.30
CA GLY A 175 7.18 -23.71 29.90
C GLY A 175 8.58 -23.87 29.31
N THR A 176 9.07 -22.96 28.48
CA THR A 176 10.42 -23.05 27.88
C THR A 176 11.44 -22.14 28.55
N GLY A 177 10.99 -21.16 29.35
CA GLY A 177 11.82 -20.10 29.92
C GLY A 177 12.23 -19.05 28.88
N GLY A 178 12.68 -17.91 29.34
CA GLY A 178 13.01 -16.77 28.51
C GLY A 178 11.94 -15.70 28.49
N GLU A 179 12.13 -14.65 27.65
CA GLU A 179 11.27 -13.49 27.57
C GLU A 179 10.71 -13.34 26.15
N SER A 180 9.49 -12.82 26.05
CA SER A 180 8.84 -12.50 24.77
C SER A 180 9.53 -11.36 24.04
N CYS A 181 9.60 -11.43 22.72
CA CYS A 181 10.02 -10.30 21.88
C CYS A 181 8.87 -9.29 21.63
N GLY A 182 7.64 -9.61 22.09
CA GLY A 182 6.46 -8.80 21.85
C GLY A 182 5.96 -8.82 20.41
N PRO A 183 4.85 -8.10 20.12
CA PRO A 183 4.29 -8.02 18.78
C PRO A 183 5.29 -7.47 17.76
N THR A 184 6.10 -6.48 18.13
CA THR A 184 7.08 -5.85 17.23
C THR A 184 8.17 -6.82 16.74
N GLY A 185 8.49 -7.86 17.52
CA GLY A 185 9.44 -8.90 17.12
C GLY A 185 8.93 -9.79 15.96
N PHE A 186 7.61 -9.89 15.76
CA PHE A 186 7.02 -10.70 14.69
C PHE A 186 6.65 -9.88 13.45
N MET A 187 6.58 -8.55 13.54
CA MET A 187 6.11 -7.68 12.45
C MET A 187 6.87 -7.89 11.14
N ASN A 188 8.18 -8.11 11.22
CA ASN A 188 9.01 -8.30 10.03
C ASN A 188 8.73 -9.64 9.32
N LEU A 189 8.28 -10.68 10.04
CA LEU A 189 7.87 -11.94 9.41
C LEU A 189 6.67 -11.75 8.47
N PHE A 190 5.65 -11.01 8.91
CA PHE A 190 4.48 -10.65 8.08
C PHE A 190 4.90 -9.78 6.90
N SER A 191 5.79 -8.81 7.14
CA SER A 191 6.30 -7.93 6.09
C SER A 191 7.06 -8.71 5.01
N GLU A 192 7.96 -9.62 5.39
CA GLU A 192 8.72 -10.42 4.43
C GLU A 192 7.87 -11.48 3.73
N ASN A 193 6.86 -12.05 4.39
CA ASN A 193 5.88 -12.91 3.74
C ASN A 193 5.15 -12.14 2.61
N THR A 194 4.75 -10.90 2.88
CA THR A 194 4.13 -9.99 1.90
C THR A 194 5.05 -9.71 0.70
N ASN A 195 6.34 -9.50 0.94
CA ASN A 195 7.34 -9.28 -0.09
C ASN A 195 7.59 -10.53 -0.95
N THR A 196 7.61 -11.68 -0.30
CA THR A 196 7.97 -12.97 -0.92
C THR A 196 6.85 -13.51 -1.80
N ILE A 197 5.59 -13.41 -1.34
CA ILE A 197 4.45 -13.96 -2.07
C ILE A 197 3.93 -12.93 -3.07
N ALA A 198 4.43 -13.01 -4.29
CA ALA A 198 3.99 -12.16 -5.39
C ALA A 198 3.02 -12.91 -6.32
N GLN A 199 1.99 -12.21 -6.80
CA GLN A 199 1.04 -12.72 -7.78
C GLN A 199 1.13 -11.91 -9.07
N HIS A 200 1.50 -12.54 -10.20
CA HIS A 200 1.56 -11.92 -11.53
C HIS A 200 2.27 -10.54 -11.54
N GLY A 201 3.44 -10.44 -10.87
CA GLY A 201 4.20 -9.19 -10.78
C GLY A 201 3.65 -8.15 -9.79
N ARG A 202 2.61 -8.47 -9.02
CA ARG A 202 2.14 -7.66 -7.88
C ARG A 202 2.58 -8.29 -6.57
N ARG A 203 3.20 -7.52 -5.70
CA ARG A 203 3.46 -7.91 -4.30
C ARG A 203 2.15 -8.03 -3.54
N GLY A 204 2.13 -8.81 -2.46
CA GLY A 204 1.10 -8.78 -1.46
C GLY A 204 0.89 -7.36 -0.92
N ALA A 205 -0.16 -7.15 -0.16
CA ALA A 205 -0.39 -5.91 0.57
C ALA A 205 -0.83 -6.27 1.99
N ASN A 206 -0.22 -5.63 2.98
CA ASN A 206 -0.39 -5.94 4.39
C ASN A 206 -0.68 -4.68 5.22
N MET A 207 -1.56 -4.83 6.21
CA MET A 207 -1.77 -3.88 7.31
C MET A 207 -1.48 -4.59 8.62
N GLN A 208 -0.67 -3.97 9.47
CA GLN A 208 -0.45 -4.41 10.84
C GLN A 208 -0.95 -3.34 11.80
N THR A 209 -1.82 -3.72 12.73
CA THR A 209 -2.39 -2.80 13.71
C THR A 209 -1.99 -3.18 15.13
N LEU A 210 -1.94 -2.17 16.00
CA LEU A 210 -1.76 -2.35 17.44
C LEU A 210 -2.66 -1.36 18.18
N GLN A 211 -3.29 -1.82 19.28
CA GLN A 211 -4.09 -0.94 20.14
C GLN A 211 -3.22 0.05 20.89
N ILE A 212 -3.73 1.25 21.08
CA ILE A 212 -3.00 2.36 21.71
C ILE A 212 -2.60 2.08 23.18
N ASP A 213 -3.35 1.24 23.87
CA ASP A 213 -3.10 0.86 25.25
C ASP A 213 -2.13 -0.33 25.41
N HIS A 214 -1.63 -0.90 24.30
CA HIS A 214 -0.69 -2.01 24.37
C HIS A 214 0.69 -1.56 24.92
N PRO A 215 1.37 -2.32 25.85
CA PRO A 215 2.65 -1.92 26.44
C PRO A 215 3.79 -1.69 25.44
N ASP A 216 3.77 -2.34 24.27
CA ASP A 216 4.78 -2.13 23.22
C ASP A 216 4.42 -1.03 22.21
N ILE A 217 3.43 -0.19 22.48
CA ILE A 217 2.93 0.81 21.52
C ILE A 217 4.01 1.80 21.07
N LYS A 218 4.87 2.26 21.97
CA LYS A 218 5.98 3.18 21.64
C LYS A 218 6.96 2.55 20.64
N LYS A 219 7.27 1.25 20.82
CA LYS A 219 8.12 0.51 19.88
C LYS A 219 7.44 0.32 18.52
N PHE A 220 6.13 0.09 18.52
CA PHE A 220 5.34 -0.04 17.30
C PHE A 220 5.32 1.27 16.49
N ILE A 221 5.09 2.40 17.14
CA ILE A 221 5.04 3.72 16.50
C ILE A 221 6.40 4.04 15.83
N SER A 222 7.50 3.74 16.51
CA SER A 222 8.86 4.10 16.07
C SER A 222 9.52 3.08 15.13
N ILE A 223 8.89 1.92 14.85
CA ILE A 223 9.54 0.77 14.18
C ILE A 223 10.09 1.08 12.77
N LYS A 224 9.49 2.03 12.07
CA LYS A 224 9.89 2.41 10.71
C LYS A 224 10.84 3.61 10.63
N THR A 225 11.16 4.24 11.76
CA THR A 225 12.02 5.42 11.79
C THR A 225 13.47 5.13 12.19
N GLY A 226 13.74 3.97 12.83
CA GLY A 226 15.07 3.59 13.27
C GLY A 226 15.88 2.83 12.22
N ASP A 227 15.30 1.78 11.65
CA ASP A 227 15.87 0.98 10.56
C ASP A 227 14.86 0.97 9.40
N ILE A 228 15.17 1.73 8.37
CA ILE A 228 14.29 1.98 7.21
C ILE A 228 13.88 0.67 6.50
N ASP A 229 14.66 -0.41 6.66
CA ASP A 229 14.36 -1.70 6.05
C ASP A 229 13.44 -2.59 6.90
N MET A 230 13.18 -2.23 8.16
CA MET A 230 12.25 -2.97 9.01
C MET A 230 10.79 -2.72 8.60
N VAL A 231 10.02 -3.79 8.48
CA VAL A 231 8.56 -3.76 8.19
C VAL A 231 8.20 -2.99 6.89
N LYS A 232 9.11 -2.97 5.93
CA LYS A 232 9.05 -2.15 4.70
C LYS A 232 7.84 -2.44 3.81
N TYR A 233 7.34 -3.67 3.83
CA TYR A 233 6.28 -4.15 2.92
C TYR A 233 4.90 -4.21 3.58
N SER A 234 4.76 -3.67 4.79
CA SER A 234 3.48 -3.56 5.49
C SER A 234 3.17 -2.10 5.79
N ASN A 235 1.90 -1.72 5.71
CA ASN A 235 1.41 -0.50 6.33
C ASN A 235 1.20 -0.76 7.82
N ILE A 236 1.41 0.25 8.65
CA ILE A 236 1.14 0.18 10.08
C ILE A 236 0.16 1.25 10.52
N SER A 237 -0.77 0.90 11.41
CA SER A 237 -1.74 1.85 11.96
C SER A 237 -2.04 1.58 13.42
N VAL A 238 -2.25 2.65 14.18
CA VAL A 238 -2.63 2.58 15.60
C VAL A 238 -4.14 2.59 15.74
N LEU A 239 -4.68 1.68 16.56
CA LEU A 239 -6.09 1.62 16.91
C LEU A 239 -6.34 2.55 18.11
N LEU A 240 -6.96 3.71 17.86
CA LEU A 240 -7.23 4.72 18.87
C LEU A 240 -8.63 4.54 19.49
N THR A 241 -8.70 4.59 20.83
CA THR A 241 -9.94 4.52 21.58
C THR A 241 -10.49 5.91 21.90
N HIS A 242 -11.79 6.00 22.23
CA HIS A 242 -12.39 7.25 22.72
C HIS A 242 -11.74 7.72 24.02
N ASP A 243 -11.46 6.79 24.93
CA ASP A 243 -10.83 7.09 26.23
C ASP A 243 -9.44 7.71 26.03
N PHE A 244 -8.65 7.22 25.08
CA PHE A 244 -7.35 7.82 24.75
C PHE A 244 -7.52 9.24 24.18
N MET A 245 -8.42 9.44 23.24
CA MET A 245 -8.65 10.74 22.63
C MET A 245 -9.16 11.78 23.62
N GLU A 246 -9.99 11.37 24.58
CA GLU A 246 -10.40 12.21 25.70
C GLU A 246 -9.25 12.53 26.64
N ALA A 247 -8.40 11.53 26.97
CA ALA A 247 -7.22 11.73 27.81
C ALA A 247 -6.22 12.71 27.15
N VAL A 248 -6.05 12.66 25.82
CA VAL A 248 -5.23 13.63 25.07
C VAL A 248 -5.78 15.05 25.21
N LYS A 249 -7.12 15.23 25.03
CA LYS A 249 -7.78 16.56 25.13
C LYS A 249 -7.69 17.16 26.53
N GLU A 250 -7.73 16.32 27.55
CA GLU A 250 -7.75 16.73 28.95
C GLU A 250 -6.36 16.67 29.62
N ASP A 251 -5.31 16.35 28.87
CA ASP A 251 -3.91 16.17 29.33
C ASP A 251 -3.81 15.23 30.55
N LYS A 252 -4.51 14.10 30.48
CA LYS A 252 -4.57 13.08 31.52
C LYS A 252 -3.50 12.00 31.35
N ASP A 253 -3.31 11.26 32.43
CA ASP A 253 -2.57 10.02 32.41
C ASP A 253 -3.38 8.92 31.68
N PHE A 254 -2.65 8.01 31.02
CA PHE A 254 -3.21 6.90 30.28
C PHE A 254 -2.42 5.62 30.59
N ASP A 255 -3.12 4.54 30.90
CA ASP A 255 -2.51 3.27 31.26
C ASP A 255 -2.28 2.39 30.04
N LEU A 256 -1.05 1.90 29.90
CA LEU A 256 -0.69 0.84 28.96
C LEU A 256 -0.93 -0.51 29.64
N THR A 257 -1.83 -1.32 29.09
CA THR A 257 -2.34 -2.52 29.75
C THR A 257 -2.25 -3.76 28.85
N TYR A 258 -2.10 -4.92 29.48
CA TYR A 258 -2.23 -6.20 28.82
C TYR A 258 -2.88 -7.20 29.78
N GLU A 259 -3.94 -7.90 29.34
CA GLU A 259 -4.72 -8.84 30.17
C GLU A 259 -5.18 -8.23 31.52
N GLY A 260 -5.52 -6.94 31.52
CA GLY A 260 -5.98 -6.22 32.71
C GLY A 260 -4.89 -5.84 33.72
N VAL A 261 -3.62 -6.04 33.36
CA VAL A 261 -2.46 -5.60 34.16
C VAL A 261 -1.92 -4.31 33.55
N VAL A 262 -1.72 -3.28 34.40
CA VAL A 262 -1.05 -2.02 34.02
C VAL A 262 0.47 -2.29 34.02
N TYR A 263 1.12 -2.04 32.88
CA TYR A 263 2.56 -2.15 32.71
C TYR A 263 3.26 -0.81 32.87
N GLU A 264 2.64 0.24 32.36
CA GLU A 264 3.16 1.61 32.41
C GLU A 264 1.98 2.58 32.42
N THR A 265 2.11 3.71 33.11
CA THR A 265 1.20 4.86 33.02
C THR A 265 1.96 5.99 32.36
N VAL A 266 1.44 6.53 31.25
CA VAL A 266 2.06 7.58 30.43
C VAL A 266 1.18 8.81 30.37
N LYS A 267 1.71 9.96 29.97
CA LYS A 267 0.90 11.10 29.56
C LYS A 267 0.30 10.83 28.19
N ALA A 268 -1.02 10.84 28.07
CA ALA A 268 -1.70 10.62 26.79
C ALA A 268 -1.24 11.62 25.72
N LYS A 269 -1.02 12.89 26.12
CA LYS A 269 -0.54 13.92 25.21
C LYS A 269 0.89 13.65 24.69
N GLU A 270 1.81 13.19 25.55
CA GLU A 270 3.16 12.84 25.12
C GLU A 270 3.16 11.69 24.12
N LEU A 271 2.33 10.65 24.34
CA LEU A 271 2.18 9.54 23.39
C LEU A 271 1.53 9.99 22.06
N TRP A 272 0.59 10.92 22.13
CA TRP A 272 0.00 11.55 20.95
C TRP A 272 1.04 12.34 20.16
N ASP A 273 1.84 13.15 20.82
CA ASP A 273 2.88 13.95 20.19
C ASP A 273 3.94 13.04 19.52
N GLU A 274 4.30 11.90 20.14
CA GLU A 274 5.19 10.88 19.54
C GLU A 274 4.59 10.30 18.25
N ILE A 275 3.30 9.94 18.24
CA ILE A 275 2.61 9.48 17.02
C ILE A 275 2.70 10.52 15.90
N ILE A 276 2.45 11.79 16.22
CA ILE A 276 2.46 12.89 15.26
C ILE A 276 3.85 13.13 14.67
N GLU A 277 4.88 13.12 15.50
CA GLU A 277 6.29 13.27 15.07
C GLU A 277 6.69 12.18 14.07
N HIS A 278 6.30 10.93 14.34
CA HIS A 278 6.56 9.81 13.44
C HIS A 278 5.75 9.92 12.14
N ALA A 279 4.48 10.29 12.21
CA ALA A 279 3.65 10.54 11.03
C ALA A 279 4.20 11.69 10.17
N HIS A 280 4.71 12.77 10.80
CA HIS A 280 5.36 13.88 10.10
C HIS A 280 6.64 13.43 9.38
N SER A 281 7.48 12.60 10.01
CA SER A 281 8.78 12.19 9.47
C SER A 281 8.68 11.08 8.40
N SER A 282 7.76 10.13 8.56
CA SER A 282 7.69 8.91 7.73
C SER A 282 6.33 8.65 7.07
N ALA A 283 5.33 9.51 7.28
CA ALA A 283 3.93 9.30 6.89
C ALA A 283 3.29 8.04 7.51
N GLU A 284 3.86 7.49 8.57
CA GLU A 284 3.36 6.36 9.35
C GLU A 284 3.70 6.54 10.85
N PRO A 285 2.87 5.99 11.77
CA PRO A 285 1.69 5.15 11.53
C PRO A 285 0.48 5.96 11.04
N GLY A 286 -0.44 5.26 10.35
CA GLY A 286 -1.79 5.76 10.11
C GLY A 286 -2.63 5.71 11.40
N LEU A 287 -3.72 6.47 11.44
CA LEU A 287 -4.65 6.48 12.57
C LEU A 287 -5.98 5.83 12.19
N LEU A 288 -6.46 4.94 13.05
CA LEU A 288 -7.76 4.31 12.98
C LEU A 288 -8.54 4.62 14.26
N PHE A 289 -9.60 5.41 14.15
CA PHE A 289 -10.48 5.74 15.27
C PHE A 289 -11.38 4.54 15.57
N TRP A 290 -10.83 3.58 16.33
CA TRP A 290 -11.33 2.22 16.42
C TRP A 290 -12.71 2.12 17.05
N ASP A 291 -12.98 2.88 18.10
CA ASP A 291 -14.30 2.89 18.71
C ASP A 291 -15.34 3.54 17.80
N THR A 292 -14.96 4.57 17.01
CA THR A 292 -15.84 5.12 15.98
C THR A 292 -16.15 4.06 14.91
N MET A 293 -15.17 3.25 14.49
CA MET A 293 -15.41 2.15 13.56
C MET A 293 -16.41 1.14 14.11
N LYS A 294 -16.23 0.69 15.36
CA LYS A 294 -17.13 -0.26 16.05
C LYS A 294 -18.54 0.31 16.24
N ASP A 295 -18.65 1.55 16.68
CA ASP A 295 -19.92 2.23 16.92
C ASP A 295 -20.81 2.31 15.68
N TYR A 296 -20.18 2.47 14.52
CA TYR A 296 -20.86 2.58 13.22
C TYR A 296 -20.86 1.25 12.43
N HIS A 297 -20.31 0.18 13.00
CA HIS A 297 -20.33 -1.13 12.36
C HIS A 297 -21.70 -1.81 12.51
N ASN A 298 -22.30 -2.18 11.38
CA ASN A 298 -23.67 -2.71 11.38
C ASN A 298 -23.77 -4.15 11.90
N ALA A 299 -22.69 -4.91 11.84
CA ALA A 299 -22.65 -6.33 12.21
C ALA A 299 -21.78 -6.62 13.45
N GLU A 300 -21.44 -5.62 14.27
CA GLU A 300 -20.59 -5.80 15.47
C GLU A 300 -21.16 -6.86 16.43
N TYR A 301 -22.48 -7.01 16.48
CA TYR A 301 -23.17 -7.96 17.34
C TYR A 301 -22.94 -9.44 16.99
N CYS A 302 -22.56 -9.76 15.75
CA CYS A 302 -22.37 -11.14 15.26
C CYS A 302 -21.03 -11.35 14.55
N SER A 303 -20.38 -10.30 14.15
CA SER A 303 -19.16 -10.31 13.35
C SER A 303 -18.25 -9.14 13.78
N PRO A 304 -17.70 -9.19 15.03
CA PRO A 304 -16.95 -8.10 15.63
C PRO A 304 -15.68 -7.80 14.84
N LEU A 305 -15.34 -6.52 14.77
CA LEU A 305 -14.16 -6.04 14.03
C LEU A 305 -12.86 -6.47 14.72
N VAL A 306 -11.87 -6.85 13.91
CA VAL A 306 -10.52 -7.24 14.35
C VAL A 306 -9.46 -6.26 13.85
N SER A 307 -9.46 -5.93 12.57
CA SER A 307 -8.50 -5.03 11.93
C SER A 307 -9.11 -4.43 10.66
N THR A 308 -8.28 -3.81 9.84
CA THR A 308 -8.70 -3.33 8.51
C THR A 308 -7.91 -4.04 7.41
N ASN A 309 -8.37 -3.94 6.17
CA ASN A 309 -7.57 -4.25 4.98
C ASN A 309 -6.38 -3.28 4.83
N PRO A 310 -5.43 -3.54 3.90
CA PRO A 310 -4.21 -2.72 3.76
C PRO A 310 -4.40 -1.22 3.53
N CYS A 311 -5.52 -0.81 2.94
CA CYS A 311 -5.81 0.59 2.64
C CYS A 311 -6.78 1.24 3.65
N ALA A 312 -7.19 0.52 4.70
CA ALA A 312 -8.02 0.98 5.81
C ALA A 312 -9.48 1.36 5.48
N GLU A 313 -9.94 1.16 4.24
CA GLU A 313 -11.35 1.43 3.89
C GLU A 313 -12.32 0.35 4.36
N GLN A 314 -11.82 -0.86 4.69
CA GLN A 314 -12.63 -1.98 5.12
C GLN A 314 -12.22 -2.49 6.50
N PRO A 315 -12.87 -2.01 7.56
CA PRO A 315 -12.80 -2.68 8.86
C PRO A 315 -13.53 -4.03 8.78
N LEU A 316 -12.86 -5.11 9.19
CA LEU A 316 -13.30 -6.48 8.98
C LEU A 316 -13.13 -7.34 10.23
N PRO A 317 -14.00 -8.37 10.43
CA PRO A 317 -13.82 -9.42 11.42
C PRO A 317 -12.75 -10.43 10.97
N ASP A 318 -12.46 -11.42 11.82
CA ASP A 318 -11.63 -12.58 11.44
C ASP A 318 -12.27 -13.37 10.30
N GLY A 319 -11.46 -13.70 9.28
CA GLY A 319 -11.95 -14.29 8.03
C GLY A 319 -12.80 -13.34 7.19
N GLY A 320 -12.99 -12.11 7.62
CA GLY A 320 -13.77 -11.11 6.92
C GLY A 320 -13.17 -10.74 5.57
N CYS A 321 -14.05 -10.53 4.61
CA CYS A 321 -13.65 -10.15 3.25
C CYS A 321 -14.67 -9.22 2.60
N CYS A 322 -14.20 -8.43 1.60
CA CYS A 322 -15.05 -7.52 0.85
C CYS A 322 -14.67 -7.46 -0.63
N ASN A 323 -15.68 -7.49 -1.49
CA ASN A 323 -15.54 -7.12 -2.88
C ASN A 323 -15.90 -5.63 -3.06
N LEU A 324 -15.27 -4.98 -4.04
CA LEU A 324 -15.31 -3.53 -4.21
C LEU A 324 -15.85 -3.13 -5.59
N GLY A 325 -16.50 -1.98 -5.64
CA GLY A 325 -16.87 -1.31 -6.87
C GLY A 325 -17.17 0.16 -6.60
N ALA A 326 -17.04 1.01 -7.59
CA ALA A 326 -17.23 2.44 -7.43
C ALA A 326 -18.05 3.05 -8.57
N VAL A 327 -18.98 3.94 -8.23
CA VAL A 327 -19.76 4.74 -9.17
C VAL A 327 -18.93 5.93 -9.61
N ASN A 328 -18.76 6.13 -10.91
CA ASN A 328 -17.97 7.21 -11.49
C ASN A 328 -18.81 8.49 -11.56
N LEU A 329 -18.62 9.39 -10.60
CA LEU A 329 -19.42 10.60 -10.47
C LEU A 329 -19.33 11.53 -11.69
N GLU A 330 -18.18 11.57 -12.37
CA GLU A 330 -17.99 12.38 -13.59
C GLU A 330 -19.02 12.02 -14.67
N ARG A 331 -19.41 10.76 -14.77
CA ARG A 331 -20.35 10.26 -15.79
C ARG A 331 -21.80 10.69 -15.58
N PHE A 332 -22.11 11.34 -14.47
CA PHE A 332 -23.46 11.80 -14.15
C PHE A 332 -23.61 13.33 -14.24
N VAL A 333 -22.68 14.02 -14.85
CA VAL A 333 -22.84 15.43 -15.20
C VAL A 333 -23.11 15.56 -16.69
N ASP A 334 -24.24 16.19 -17.05
CA ASP A 334 -24.60 16.44 -18.44
C ASP A 334 -23.77 17.59 -19.06
N ASP A 335 -23.94 17.83 -20.36
CA ASP A 335 -23.20 18.88 -21.06
C ASP A 335 -23.62 20.31 -20.67
N ASN A 336 -24.72 20.46 -19.89
CA ASN A 336 -25.20 21.72 -19.35
C ASN A 336 -24.73 21.95 -17.91
N GLY A 337 -23.92 21.04 -17.33
CA GLY A 337 -23.46 21.11 -15.96
C GLY A 337 -24.51 20.70 -14.91
N ASN A 338 -25.49 19.87 -15.27
CA ASN A 338 -26.49 19.37 -14.32
C ASN A 338 -26.15 17.94 -13.92
N PHE A 339 -26.38 17.59 -12.66
CA PHE A 339 -26.21 16.23 -12.15
C PHE A 339 -27.46 15.37 -12.47
N MET A 340 -27.25 14.22 -13.16
CA MET A 340 -28.28 13.31 -13.64
C MET A 340 -28.72 12.32 -12.55
N ILE A 341 -29.54 12.78 -11.60
CA ILE A 341 -29.91 12.04 -10.38
C ILE A 341 -30.54 10.67 -10.68
N ASP A 342 -31.45 10.57 -11.66
CA ASP A 342 -32.16 9.32 -11.95
C ASP A 342 -31.23 8.23 -12.50
N GLN A 343 -30.31 8.60 -13.39
CA GLN A 343 -29.29 7.67 -13.91
C GLN A 343 -28.29 7.26 -12.81
N PHE A 344 -27.97 8.20 -11.92
CA PHE A 344 -27.12 7.91 -10.76
C PHE A 344 -27.78 6.89 -9.83
N LYS A 345 -29.04 7.09 -9.44
CA LYS A 345 -29.82 6.11 -8.65
C LYS A 345 -29.89 4.74 -9.31
N GLU A 346 -30.21 4.71 -10.58
CA GLU A 346 -30.26 3.46 -11.34
C GLU A 346 -28.93 2.72 -11.30
N THR A 347 -27.82 3.43 -11.52
CA THR A 347 -26.47 2.85 -11.49
C THR A 347 -26.10 2.36 -10.09
N VAL A 348 -26.41 3.10 -9.03
CA VAL A 348 -26.22 2.67 -7.63
C VAL A 348 -26.99 1.38 -7.35
N ALA A 349 -28.25 1.30 -7.76
CA ALA A 349 -29.09 0.11 -7.56
C ALA A 349 -28.54 -1.12 -8.32
N ILE A 350 -28.20 -0.96 -9.60
CA ILE A 350 -27.62 -2.04 -10.40
C ILE A 350 -26.26 -2.44 -9.85
N GLY A 351 -25.40 -1.48 -9.44
CA GLY A 351 -24.09 -1.72 -8.83
C GLY A 351 -24.17 -2.47 -7.51
N THR A 352 -25.16 -2.18 -6.67
CA THR A 352 -25.43 -2.92 -5.42
C THR A 352 -25.72 -4.40 -5.72
N ARG A 353 -26.60 -4.69 -6.68
CA ARG A 353 -26.90 -6.08 -7.07
C ARG A 353 -25.71 -6.75 -7.74
N PHE A 354 -24.94 -6.01 -8.55
CA PHE A 354 -23.71 -6.52 -9.16
C PHE A 354 -22.74 -7.04 -8.12
N LEU A 355 -22.50 -6.25 -7.04
CA LEU A 355 -21.62 -6.65 -5.95
C LEU A 355 -22.19 -7.80 -5.11
N ASP A 356 -23.51 -7.86 -4.89
CA ASP A 356 -24.14 -9.03 -4.26
C ASP A 356 -23.96 -10.30 -5.09
N ASN A 357 -24.07 -10.19 -6.43
CA ASN A 357 -23.82 -11.32 -7.34
C ASN A 357 -22.33 -11.73 -7.34
N VAL A 358 -21.39 -10.79 -7.12
CA VAL A 358 -19.97 -11.15 -6.93
C VAL A 358 -19.79 -12.05 -5.71
N VAL A 359 -20.52 -11.82 -4.60
CA VAL A 359 -20.44 -12.71 -3.42
C VAL A 359 -20.81 -14.14 -3.80
N ASP A 360 -21.91 -14.34 -4.53
CA ASP A 360 -22.35 -15.67 -4.96
C ASP A 360 -21.39 -16.32 -5.98
N TYR A 361 -20.91 -15.55 -6.95
CA TYR A 361 -19.96 -16.04 -7.97
C TYR A 361 -18.59 -16.42 -7.39
N ASN A 362 -18.16 -15.74 -6.31
CA ASN A 362 -16.84 -15.93 -5.68
C ASN A 362 -16.81 -17.06 -4.65
N MET A 363 -17.93 -17.72 -4.32
CA MET A 363 -18.01 -18.69 -3.19
C MET A 363 -16.94 -19.79 -3.24
N ASP A 364 -16.61 -20.31 -4.41
CA ASP A 364 -15.59 -21.35 -4.58
C ASP A 364 -14.20 -20.82 -4.97
N ARG A 365 -14.00 -19.50 -4.83
CA ARG A 365 -12.76 -18.80 -5.17
C ARG A 365 -12.05 -18.20 -3.94
N HIS A 366 -12.53 -18.46 -2.73
CA HIS A 366 -11.86 -18.09 -1.50
C HIS A 366 -10.68 -19.00 -1.22
N ALA A 367 -9.57 -18.45 -0.71
CA ALA A 367 -8.39 -19.23 -0.36
C ALA A 367 -8.59 -20.10 0.90
N LEU A 368 -9.43 -19.62 1.84
CA LEU A 368 -9.64 -20.23 3.14
C LEU A 368 -11.12 -20.49 3.38
N GLN A 369 -11.41 -21.56 4.15
CA GLN A 369 -12.78 -21.93 4.50
C GLN A 369 -13.46 -20.84 5.35
N ASP A 370 -12.74 -20.24 6.31
CA ASP A 370 -13.27 -19.19 7.19
C ASP A 370 -13.69 -17.96 6.35
N GLN A 371 -12.94 -17.60 5.31
CA GLN A 371 -13.28 -16.52 4.38
C GLN A 371 -14.56 -16.83 3.61
N LYS A 372 -14.73 -18.06 3.14
CA LYS A 372 -15.94 -18.53 2.46
C LYS A 372 -17.16 -18.48 3.39
N GLU A 373 -17.02 -18.94 4.63
CA GLU A 373 -18.08 -18.92 5.62
C GLU A 373 -18.48 -17.49 6.00
N ASN A 374 -17.52 -16.62 6.26
CA ASN A 374 -17.79 -15.21 6.53
C ASN A 374 -18.50 -14.53 5.35
N ALA A 375 -17.98 -14.72 4.11
CA ALA A 375 -18.62 -14.18 2.90
C ALA A 375 -20.07 -14.64 2.75
N LYS A 376 -20.37 -15.91 3.04
CA LYS A 376 -21.71 -16.48 2.98
C LYS A 376 -22.63 -15.89 4.04
N ASN A 377 -22.12 -15.77 5.29
CA ASN A 377 -22.93 -15.42 6.46
C ASN A 377 -23.18 -13.92 6.59
N ASP A 378 -22.24 -13.07 6.20
CA ASP A 378 -22.32 -11.61 6.30
C ASP A 378 -22.68 -10.93 4.98
N ARG A 379 -22.34 -11.55 3.85
CA ARG A 379 -22.58 -11.01 2.49
C ARG A 379 -22.12 -9.57 2.33
N ARG A 380 -20.97 -9.23 2.87
CA ARG A 380 -20.38 -7.88 2.88
C ARG A 380 -20.01 -7.45 1.48
N VAL A 381 -20.38 -6.23 1.10
CA VAL A 381 -20.00 -5.60 -0.16
C VAL A 381 -19.49 -4.18 0.10
N GLY A 382 -18.69 -3.65 -0.82
CA GLY A 382 -18.10 -2.32 -0.73
C GLY A 382 -18.37 -1.49 -1.98
N LEU A 383 -19.52 -0.84 -2.03
CA LEU A 383 -19.89 0.12 -3.06
C LEU A 383 -19.37 1.49 -2.67
N GLY A 384 -18.63 2.14 -3.56
CA GLY A 384 -18.03 3.46 -3.35
C GLY A 384 -18.23 4.40 -4.51
N ILE A 385 -17.44 5.45 -4.52
CA ILE A 385 -17.41 6.48 -5.55
C ILE A 385 -15.98 6.70 -6.05
N LEU A 386 -15.84 7.27 -7.25
CA LEU A 386 -14.61 7.86 -7.78
C LEU A 386 -14.98 9.03 -8.70
N GLY A 387 -13.98 9.81 -9.13
CA GLY A 387 -14.21 10.94 -10.02
C GLY A 387 -14.86 12.16 -9.35
N LEU A 388 -14.69 12.32 -8.02
CA LEU A 388 -15.24 13.47 -7.30
C LEU A 388 -14.67 14.79 -7.79
N GLY A 389 -13.33 14.88 -7.93
CA GLY A 389 -12.67 16.08 -8.44
C GLY A 389 -13.15 16.46 -9.84
N ASP A 390 -13.24 15.46 -10.73
CA ASP A 390 -13.72 15.66 -12.12
C ASP A 390 -15.19 16.11 -12.17
N MET A 391 -16.04 15.51 -11.35
CA MET A 391 -17.45 15.91 -11.23
C MET A 391 -17.59 17.37 -10.84
N LEU A 392 -16.85 17.80 -9.81
CA LEU A 392 -16.90 19.20 -9.34
C LEU A 392 -16.42 20.18 -10.41
N VAL A 393 -15.35 19.84 -11.14
CA VAL A 393 -14.89 20.66 -12.27
C VAL A 393 -15.98 20.77 -13.34
N ARG A 394 -16.66 19.68 -13.72
CA ARG A 394 -17.76 19.72 -14.69
C ARG A 394 -18.98 20.51 -14.21
N LEU A 395 -19.24 20.51 -12.92
CA LEU A 395 -20.30 21.32 -12.32
C LEU A 395 -19.92 22.79 -12.17
N GLY A 396 -18.66 23.17 -12.42
CA GLY A 396 -18.15 24.51 -12.19
C GLY A 396 -18.00 24.87 -10.70
N ILE A 397 -17.86 23.88 -9.83
CA ILE A 397 -17.79 24.03 -8.38
C ILE A 397 -16.35 23.82 -7.91
N LYS A 398 -15.84 24.77 -7.13
CA LYS A 398 -14.52 24.67 -6.51
C LYS A 398 -14.52 23.60 -5.42
N TYR A 399 -13.55 22.69 -5.42
CA TYR A 399 -13.48 21.56 -4.48
C TYR A 399 -13.51 22.02 -3.01
N ASP A 400 -12.77 23.08 -2.66
CA ASP A 400 -12.69 23.65 -1.32
C ASP A 400 -13.70 24.78 -1.09
N SER A 401 -14.96 24.56 -1.44
CA SER A 401 -16.07 25.48 -1.25
C SER A 401 -17.23 24.86 -0.46
N GLU A 402 -18.03 25.69 0.22
CA GLU A 402 -19.24 25.23 0.89
C GLU A 402 -20.28 24.66 -0.08
N ASP A 403 -20.31 25.16 -1.32
CA ASP A 403 -21.17 24.60 -2.39
C ASP A 403 -20.77 23.16 -2.74
N ALA A 404 -19.45 22.84 -2.72
CA ALA A 404 -18.98 21.48 -2.92
C ALA A 404 -19.45 20.56 -1.77
N LEU A 405 -19.36 21.01 -0.52
CA LEU A 405 -19.82 20.23 0.64
C LEU A 405 -21.34 19.98 0.58
N GLN A 406 -22.14 20.99 0.23
CA GLN A 406 -23.60 20.85 0.10
C GLN A 406 -23.97 19.91 -1.05
N THR A 407 -23.29 20.04 -2.18
CA THR A 407 -23.53 19.19 -3.37
C THR A 407 -23.22 17.74 -3.06
N ILE A 408 -22.06 17.46 -2.45
CA ILE A 408 -21.68 16.08 -2.14
C ILE A 408 -22.51 15.48 -1.00
N ASP A 409 -22.92 16.27 -0.02
CA ASP A 409 -23.83 15.83 1.04
C ASP A 409 -25.15 15.30 0.47
N GLN A 410 -25.76 16.01 -0.49
CA GLN A 410 -26.98 15.59 -1.16
C GLN A 410 -26.76 14.32 -2.03
N ILE A 411 -25.68 14.29 -2.80
CA ILE A 411 -25.36 13.15 -3.67
C ILE A 411 -25.12 11.89 -2.83
N MET A 412 -24.37 12.01 -1.75
CA MET A 412 -24.04 10.87 -0.89
C MET A 412 -25.23 10.40 -0.04
N GLN A 413 -26.16 11.27 0.30
CA GLN A 413 -27.42 10.85 0.90
C GLN A 413 -28.20 9.96 -0.07
N ILE A 414 -28.36 10.39 -1.33
CA ILE A 414 -29.04 9.62 -2.39
C ILE A 414 -28.31 8.29 -2.60
N PHE A 415 -26.99 8.29 -2.65
CA PHE A 415 -26.16 7.12 -2.79
C PHE A 415 -26.45 6.07 -1.72
N ARG A 416 -26.32 6.46 -0.43
CA ARG A 416 -26.59 5.60 0.72
C ARG A 416 -28.00 5.04 0.69
N ASP A 417 -28.99 5.92 0.56
CA ASP A 417 -30.40 5.52 0.65
C ASP A 417 -30.77 4.54 -0.46
N THR A 418 -30.32 4.80 -1.68
CA THR A 418 -30.55 3.90 -2.84
C THR A 418 -29.86 2.53 -2.65
N ALA A 419 -28.63 2.51 -2.14
CA ALA A 419 -27.91 1.25 -1.90
C ALA A 419 -28.63 0.39 -0.85
N TYR A 420 -29.07 1.03 0.26
CA TYR A 420 -29.77 0.35 1.36
C TYR A 420 -31.18 -0.13 0.95
N GLU A 421 -31.93 0.71 0.22
CA GLU A 421 -33.24 0.32 -0.34
C GLU A 421 -33.11 -0.89 -1.27
N THR A 422 -32.08 -0.87 -2.12
CA THR A 422 -31.80 -1.99 -3.05
C THR A 422 -31.43 -3.27 -2.30
N SER A 423 -30.60 -3.19 -1.27
CA SER A 423 -30.22 -4.36 -0.46
C SER A 423 -31.41 -4.92 0.32
N ALA A 424 -32.30 -4.07 0.84
CA ALA A 424 -33.56 -4.52 1.48
C ALA A 424 -34.47 -5.18 0.43
N GLN A 425 -34.57 -4.65 -0.80
CA GLN A 425 -35.32 -5.30 -1.88
C GLN A 425 -34.70 -6.65 -2.27
N LEU A 426 -33.38 -6.75 -2.33
CA LEU A 426 -32.67 -8.01 -2.58
C LEU A 426 -32.91 -9.05 -1.47
N ALA A 427 -33.11 -8.62 -0.23
CA ALA A 427 -33.49 -9.54 0.85
C ALA A 427 -34.86 -10.18 0.60
N VAL A 428 -35.82 -9.44 0.08
CA VAL A 428 -37.13 -9.99 -0.33
C VAL A 428 -36.98 -11.00 -1.48
N GLU A 429 -36.13 -10.69 -2.47
CA GLU A 429 -35.97 -11.53 -3.69
C GLU A 429 -35.11 -12.77 -3.46
N LYS A 430 -34.02 -12.64 -2.68
CA LYS A 430 -32.96 -13.65 -2.54
C LYS A 430 -32.75 -14.16 -1.09
N GLY A 431 -33.46 -13.55 -0.12
CA GLY A 431 -33.27 -13.77 1.31
C GLY A 431 -32.29 -12.78 1.94
N GLN A 432 -32.48 -12.48 3.21
CA GLN A 432 -31.55 -11.69 4.02
C GLN A 432 -30.22 -12.41 4.22
N TYR A 433 -29.16 -11.69 4.66
CA TYR A 433 -27.92 -12.36 5.04
C TYR A 433 -28.13 -13.25 6.27
N PRO A 434 -27.47 -14.43 6.37
CA PRO A 434 -27.76 -15.43 7.41
C PRO A 434 -27.65 -14.95 8.85
N ASN A 435 -26.68 -14.07 9.14
CA ASN A 435 -26.44 -13.55 10.49
C ASN A 435 -27.33 -12.34 10.84
N PHE A 436 -28.30 -11.97 9.99
CA PHE A 436 -29.16 -10.82 10.25
C PHE A 436 -30.05 -11.03 11.49
N ASP A 437 -29.91 -10.12 12.45
CA ASP A 437 -30.83 -9.91 13.56
C ASP A 437 -31.10 -8.41 13.74
N TRP A 438 -32.37 -8.01 13.66
CA TRP A 438 -32.73 -6.58 13.77
C TRP A 438 -32.34 -5.97 15.11
N GLN A 439 -32.44 -6.74 16.22
CA GLN A 439 -32.10 -6.20 17.55
C GLN A 439 -30.61 -5.87 17.67
N GLY A 440 -29.77 -6.70 17.05
CA GLY A 440 -28.34 -6.44 16.95
C GLY A 440 -28.03 -5.32 15.94
N TYR A 441 -28.56 -5.44 14.72
CA TYR A 441 -28.31 -4.52 13.60
C TYR A 441 -28.68 -3.07 13.91
N SER A 442 -29.83 -2.85 14.58
CA SER A 442 -30.32 -1.52 14.96
C SER A 442 -29.51 -0.81 16.06
N LYS A 443 -28.53 -1.49 16.67
CA LYS A 443 -27.63 -0.87 17.66
C LYS A 443 -26.60 0.05 17.01
N SER A 444 -26.20 -0.23 15.78
CA SER A 444 -25.23 0.60 15.03
C SER A 444 -25.69 2.06 14.97
N LYS A 445 -24.76 2.99 15.22
CA LYS A 445 -25.01 4.42 15.02
C LYS A 445 -25.32 4.74 13.56
N PHE A 446 -24.73 4.02 12.63
CA PHE A 446 -25.01 4.19 11.20
C PHE A 446 -26.48 3.85 10.87
N VAL A 447 -26.97 2.70 11.33
CA VAL A 447 -28.37 2.28 11.11
C VAL A 447 -29.35 3.25 11.75
N LYS A 448 -29.04 3.76 12.95
CA LYS A 448 -29.87 4.80 13.61
C LYS A 448 -29.99 6.09 12.81
N ASN A 449 -28.99 6.41 11.98
CA ASN A 449 -28.96 7.60 11.12
C ASN A 449 -29.62 7.39 9.75
N LEU A 450 -30.10 6.19 9.44
CA LEU A 450 -30.91 5.95 8.24
C LEU A 450 -32.29 6.61 8.36
N PRO A 451 -32.93 6.98 7.23
CA PRO A 451 -34.33 7.43 7.24
C PRO A 451 -35.25 6.45 7.96
N LYS A 452 -36.20 6.93 8.75
CA LYS A 452 -37.10 6.07 9.53
C LYS A 452 -37.88 5.06 8.67
N SER A 453 -38.33 5.50 7.49
CA SER A 453 -38.98 4.62 6.52
C SER A 453 -38.09 3.46 6.10
N LEU A 454 -36.79 3.70 5.90
CA LEU A 454 -35.82 2.68 5.52
C LEU A 454 -35.48 1.74 6.69
N GLN A 455 -35.39 2.29 7.92
CA GLN A 455 -35.25 1.45 9.12
C GLN A 455 -36.42 0.47 9.29
N GLU A 456 -37.68 0.94 9.12
CA GLU A 456 -38.85 0.08 9.21
C GLU A 456 -38.91 -0.93 8.06
N LYS A 457 -38.49 -0.55 6.86
CA LYS A 457 -38.36 -1.48 5.73
C LYS A 457 -37.37 -2.59 6.03
N ILE A 458 -36.17 -2.26 6.49
CA ILE A 458 -35.11 -3.24 6.86
C ILE A 458 -35.59 -4.13 8.00
N LYS A 459 -36.28 -3.60 9.00
CA LYS A 459 -36.85 -4.35 10.11
C LYS A 459 -37.87 -5.39 9.64
N THR A 460 -38.69 -5.07 8.65
CA THR A 460 -39.78 -5.90 8.14
C THR A 460 -39.27 -6.91 7.12
N ASP A 461 -38.49 -6.47 6.16
CA ASP A 461 -38.07 -7.22 4.97
C ASP A 461 -36.71 -7.91 5.15
N GLY A 462 -35.91 -7.52 6.17
CA GLY A 462 -34.50 -7.85 6.31
C GLY A 462 -33.63 -7.00 5.41
N ILE A 463 -32.35 -7.32 5.39
CA ILE A 463 -31.35 -6.74 4.46
C ILE A 463 -30.43 -7.84 3.91
N ARG A 464 -30.03 -7.72 2.65
CA ARG A 464 -29.25 -8.75 1.95
C ARG A 464 -27.77 -8.76 2.33
N ASN A 465 -27.21 -7.61 2.66
CA ASN A 465 -25.78 -7.38 2.89
C ASN A 465 -25.58 -6.68 4.24
N CYS A 466 -24.65 -7.14 5.07
CA CYS A 466 -24.44 -6.57 6.41
C CYS A 466 -23.88 -5.16 6.37
N THR A 467 -22.96 -4.87 5.43
CA THR A 467 -22.43 -3.54 5.07
C THR A 467 -22.45 -3.38 3.57
N LEU A 468 -22.54 -2.13 3.11
CA LEU A 468 -22.78 -1.80 1.71
C LEU A 468 -21.80 -0.79 1.15
N THR A 469 -21.40 0.21 1.94
CA THR A 469 -20.72 1.40 1.43
C THR A 469 -19.30 1.56 1.97
N THR A 470 -18.37 1.92 1.07
CA THR A 470 -16.96 2.18 1.37
C THR A 470 -16.35 3.10 0.33
N VAL A 471 -15.28 3.79 0.63
CA VAL A 471 -14.50 4.46 -0.41
C VAL A 471 -13.08 3.93 -0.45
N ALA A 472 -12.84 3.09 -1.45
CA ALA A 472 -11.52 2.52 -1.73
C ALA A 472 -10.64 3.51 -2.53
N PRO A 473 -9.31 3.35 -2.51
CA PRO A 473 -8.40 4.24 -3.26
C PRO A 473 -8.51 4.05 -4.78
N THR A 474 -9.36 3.19 -5.30
CA THR A 474 -9.59 2.84 -6.71
C THR A 474 -8.33 2.67 -7.60
N GLY A 475 -7.26 3.39 -7.33
CA GLY A 475 -5.92 3.20 -7.92
C GLY A 475 -5.93 3.03 -9.44
N SER A 476 -5.54 1.84 -9.94
CA SER A 476 -5.55 1.56 -11.37
C SER A 476 -6.96 1.54 -12.00
N GLY A 477 -8.03 1.41 -11.22
CA GLY A 477 -9.40 1.61 -11.69
C GLY A 477 -9.65 3.06 -12.12
N ALA A 478 -9.19 4.03 -11.34
CA ALA A 478 -9.25 5.45 -11.68
C ALA A 478 -8.44 5.78 -12.95
N ILE A 479 -7.24 5.18 -13.09
CA ILE A 479 -6.41 5.34 -14.30
C ILE A 479 -7.15 4.85 -15.55
N VAL A 480 -7.74 3.65 -15.52
CA VAL A 480 -8.44 3.12 -16.70
C VAL A 480 -9.76 3.81 -16.98
N SER A 481 -10.40 4.41 -15.99
CA SER A 481 -11.59 5.24 -16.18
C SER A 481 -11.29 6.73 -16.43
N ARG A 482 -10.00 7.12 -16.34
CA ARG A 482 -9.50 8.48 -16.65
C ARG A 482 -10.12 9.57 -15.76
N VAL A 483 -10.25 9.30 -14.45
CA VAL A 483 -10.80 10.22 -13.46
C VAL A 483 -10.02 10.16 -12.14
N THR A 484 -10.30 11.08 -11.22
CA THR A 484 -9.72 11.11 -9.87
C THR A 484 -10.14 9.89 -9.03
N SER A 485 -9.25 9.47 -8.14
CA SER A 485 -9.45 8.31 -7.25
C SER A 485 -10.35 8.66 -6.06
N GLY A 486 -11.36 7.84 -5.78
CA GLY A 486 -12.16 7.94 -4.55
C GLY A 486 -12.67 9.37 -4.28
N VAL A 487 -12.30 9.91 -3.14
CA VAL A 487 -12.64 11.30 -2.72
C VAL A 487 -11.54 12.31 -3.06
N GLU A 488 -10.50 11.90 -3.79
CA GLU A 488 -9.35 12.76 -4.05
C GLU A 488 -9.69 13.90 -5.03
N PRO A 489 -9.13 15.11 -4.83
CA PRO A 489 -9.14 16.16 -5.84
C PRO A 489 -8.21 15.81 -7.01
N ILE A 490 -8.18 16.65 -8.03
CA ILE A 490 -7.17 16.58 -9.08
C ILE A 490 -5.79 16.76 -8.44
N PHE A 491 -4.89 15.80 -8.67
CA PHE A 491 -3.55 15.86 -8.08
C PHE A 491 -2.69 16.93 -8.76
N ALA A 492 -2.65 16.91 -10.10
CA ALA A 492 -1.97 17.89 -10.93
C ALA A 492 -2.74 18.08 -12.24
N THR A 493 -2.74 19.29 -12.80
CA THR A 493 -3.39 19.61 -14.06
C THR A 493 -2.67 19.01 -15.26
N SER A 494 -1.33 18.90 -15.16
CA SER A 494 -0.47 18.24 -16.14
C SER A 494 0.78 17.64 -15.49
N TYR A 495 1.47 16.78 -16.21
CA TYR A 495 2.79 16.26 -15.84
C TYR A 495 3.67 16.04 -17.07
N LYS A 496 4.99 16.11 -16.90
CA LYS A 496 5.95 15.86 -17.99
C LYS A 496 6.32 14.39 -18.06
N ARG A 497 6.16 13.81 -19.24
CA ARG A 497 6.56 12.44 -19.55
C ARG A 497 7.81 12.47 -20.45
N ARG A 498 8.89 11.82 -19.98
CA ARG A 498 10.11 11.62 -20.78
C ARG A 498 10.03 10.32 -21.55
N VAL A 499 10.03 10.40 -22.88
CA VAL A 499 10.07 9.24 -23.77
C VAL A 499 11.44 9.19 -24.43
N LYS A 500 12.09 8.02 -24.38
CA LYS A 500 13.39 7.79 -25.01
C LYS A 500 13.20 7.61 -26.50
N GLU A 501 13.72 8.52 -27.32
CA GLU A 501 13.79 8.37 -28.78
C GLU A 501 15.12 7.71 -29.18
N ASN A 502 15.06 6.69 -30.04
CA ASN A 502 16.23 6.10 -30.67
C ASN A 502 16.44 6.78 -32.04
N ASP A 503 17.25 7.81 -32.06
CA ASP A 503 17.60 8.54 -33.29
C ASP A 503 18.89 8.08 -33.98
N GLY A 504 19.39 6.91 -33.63
CA GLY A 504 20.59 6.31 -34.26
C GLY A 504 21.94 6.94 -33.91
N TYR A 505 21.96 8.09 -33.24
CA TYR A 505 23.18 8.82 -32.91
C TYR A 505 23.34 9.22 -31.42
N GLY A 506 22.40 8.91 -30.58
CA GLY A 506 22.47 9.23 -29.15
C GLY A 506 21.19 8.89 -28.43
N LYS A 507 21.21 8.92 -27.08
CA LYS A 507 20.02 8.76 -26.26
C LYS A 507 19.39 10.16 -26.10
N SER A 508 18.51 10.54 -27.01
CA SER A 508 17.67 11.73 -26.84
C SER A 508 16.40 11.37 -26.06
N PHE A 509 15.98 12.25 -25.16
CA PHE A 509 14.69 12.17 -24.49
C PHE A 509 13.82 13.30 -25.01
N LYS A 510 12.62 12.97 -25.45
CA LYS A 510 11.61 13.95 -25.76
C LYS A 510 10.63 14.04 -24.60
N GLU A 511 10.38 15.25 -24.14
CA GLU A 511 9.41 15.52 -23.09
C GLU A 511 8.06 15.87 -23.72
N TYR A 512 7.00 15.25 -23.20
CA TYR A 512 5.62 15.54 -23.57
C TYR A 512 4.89 15.98 -22.32
N THR A 513 4.13 17.07 -22.42
CA THR A 513 3.16 17.44 -21.40
C THR A 513 1.93 16.55 -21.58
N VAL A 514 1.52 15.87 -20.51
CA VAL A 514 0.31 15.05 -20.46
C VAL A 514 -0.65 15.72 -19.50
N TYR A 515 -1.78 16.17 -20.01
CA TYR A 515 -2.81 16.84 -19.22
C TYR A 515 -3.70 15.83 -18.50
N HIS A 516 -4.27 16.24 -17.36
CA HIS A 516 -5.33 15.47 -16.72
C HIS A 516 -6.52 15.34 -17.68
N PRO A 517 -7.16 14.17 -17.82
CA PRO A 517 -8.18 13.95 -18.86
C PRO A 517 -9.32 14.96 -18.87
N ILE A 518 -9.78 15.42 -17.70
CA ILE A 518 -10.83 16.42 -17.62
C ILE A 518 -10.34 17.81 -18.08
N ILE A 519 -9.07 18.13 -17.82
CA ILE A 519 -8.46 19.39 -18.26
C ILE A 519 -8.33 19.39 -19.78
N GLU A 520 -7.78 18.32 -20.36
CA GLU A 520 -7.68 18.14 -21.80
C GLU A 520 -9.06 18.21 -22.49
N LYS A 521 -10.06 17.56 -21.91
CA LYS A 521 -11.42 17.51 -22.48
C LYS A 521 -12.16 18.85 -22.46
N LEU A 522 -11.99 19.69 -21.42
CA LEU A 522 -12.74 20.92 -21.22
C LEU A 522 -11.97 22.18 -21.59
N PHE A 523 -10.64 22.17 -21.47
CA PHE A 523 -9.83 23.38 -21.59
C PHE A 523 -8.67 23.24 -22.58
N GLU A 524 -8.44 22.05 -23.15
CA GLU A 524 -7.36 21.69 -24.06
C GLU A 524 -5.95 21.75 -23.43
N THR A 525 -5.67 22.78 -22.63
CA THR A 525 -4.40 23.00 -21.90
C THR A 525 -4.68 23.43 -20.47
N ASP A 526 -3.65 23.53 -19.64
CA ASP A 526 -3.74 24.07 -18.28
C ASP A 526 -3.40 25.59 -18.17
N GLU A 527 -3.33 26.27 -19.32
CA GLU A 527 -3.17 27.72 -19.35
C GLU A 527 -4.51 28.44 -19.10
N ASN A 528 -4.54 29.37 -18.15
CA ASN A 528 -5.72 30.20 -17.81
C ASN A 528 -6.94 29.39 -17.38
N LEU A 529 -6.75 28.39 -16.55
CA LEU A 529 -7.84 27.59 -15.98
C LEU A 529 -8.79 28.45 -15.12
N PRO A 530 -10.10 28.15 -15.13
CA PRO A 530 -11.06 28.82 -14.25
C PRO A 530 -10.72 28.62 -12.76
N GLU A 531 -11.10 29.60 -11.93
CA GLU A 531 -10.80 29.59 -10.48
C GLU A 531 -11.32 28.36 -9.74
N HIS A 532 -12.36 27.68 -10.24
CA HIS A 532 -12.90 26.47 -9.64
C HIS A 532 -12.05 25.22 -9.90
N VAL A 533 -11.07 25.26 -10.81
CA VAL A 533 -10.13 24.17 -11.05
C VAL A 533 -8.97 24.29 -10.08
N VAL A 534 -8.96 23.45 -9.05
CA VAL A 534 -7.92 23.41 -8.02
C VAL A 534 -7.27 22.04 -7.95
N THR A 535 -6.00 22.01 -7.52
CA THR A 535 -5.24 20.77 -7.33
C THR A 535 -5.08 20.44 -5.84
N ALA A 536 -4.68 19.21 -5.55
CA ALA A 536 -4.45 18.75 -4.19
C ALA A 536 -3.50 19.63 -3.37
N HIS A 537 -2.53 20.27 -4.03
CA HIS A 537 -1.55 21.17 -3.39
C HIS A 537 -2.11 22.55 -3.02
N ASN A 538 -3.21 22.95 -3.65
CA ASN A 538 -3.82 24.28 -3.48
C ASN A 538 -5.00 24.26 -2.50
N ILE A 539 -5.42 23.07 -2.05
CA ILE A 539 -6.58 22.91 -1.16
C ILE A 539 -6.13 22.95 0.30
N ASP A 540 -6.86 23.71 1.13
CA ASP A 540 -6.66 23.71 2.57
C ASP A 540 -6.82 22.30 3.16
N PRO A 541 -5.81 21.77 3.88
CA PRO A 541 -5.85 20.44 4.49
C PRO A 541 -7.07 20.22 5.42
N TYR A 542 -7.50 21.26 6.15
CA TYR A 542 -8.69 21.19 7.00
C TYR A 542 -9.97 21.02 6.19
N PHE A 543 -10.01 21.63 4.99
CA PHE A 543 -11.13 21.44 4.10
C PHE A 543 -11.20 20.02 3.52
N ARG A 544 -10.03 19.38 3.27
CA ARG A 544 -9.95 17.97 2.92
C ARG A 544 -10.59 17.07 3.99
N VAL A 545 -10.31 17.35 5.26
CA VAL A 545 -10.93 16.63 6.38
C VAL A 545 -12.44 16.87 6.42
N LYS A 546 -12.91 18.10 6.23
CA LYS A 546 -14.35 18.41 6.17
C LYS A 546 -15.05 17.67 5.02
N MET A 547 -14.45 17.63 3.83
CA MET A 547 -14.97 16.89 2.69
C MET A 547 -15.09 15.39 3.01
N GLN A 548 -14.02 14.78 3.54
CA GLN A 548 -14.04 13.39 3.96
C GLN A 548 -15.10 13.14 5.06
N GLY A 549 -15.22 14.03 6.05
CA GLY A 549 -16.21 13.94 7.11
C GLY A 549 -17.65 14.02 6.58
N THR A 550 -17.90 14.89 5.60
CA THR A 550 -19.20 14.98 4.93
C THR A 550 -19.58 13.68 4.26
N ILE A 551 -18.64 13.05 3.54
CA ILE A 551 -18.85 11.76 2.86
C ILE A 551 -18.98 10.61 3.88
N GLN A 552 -18.18 10.61 4.96
CA GLN A 552 -18.17 9.54 5.97
C GLN A 552 -19.53 9.33 6.65
N LYS A 553 -20.36 10.36 6.75
CA LYS A 553 -21.75 10.24 7.28
C LYS A 553 -22.58 9.19 6.54
N TYR A 554 -22.26 8.92 5.28
CA TYR A 554 -23.01 8.07 4.36
C TYR A 554 -22.29 6.76 4.06
N ILE A 555 -21.12 6.51 4.69
CA ILE A 555 -20.29 5.33 4.50
C ILE A 555 -20.33 4.48 5.78
N ASP A 556 -20.88 3.27 5.68
CA ASP A 556 -20.96 2.32 6.81
C ASP A 556 -19.61 1.67 7.17
N SER A 557 -18.77 1.41 6.17
CA SER A 557 -17.38 0.99 6.38
C SER A 557 -16.47 2.22 6.58
N SER A 558 -15.31 2.31 5.92
CA SER A 558 -14.40 3.44 6.07
C SER A 558 -14.06 4.06 4.72
N ILE A 559 -13.25 5.12 4.74
CA ILE A 559 -12.76 5.85 3.58
C ILE A 559 -11.24 5.76 3.59
N SER A 560 -10.66 5.29 2.49
CA SER A 560 -9.23 5.43 2.25
C SER A 560 -8.96 6.80 1.64
N SER A 561 -8.31 7.67 2.37
CA SER A 561 -7.91 9.00 1.91
C SER A 561 -6.61 9.42 2.55
N THR A 562 -5.75 10.08 1.75
CA THR A 562 -4.49 10.64 2.21
C THR A 562 -4.52 12.16 2.04
N VAL A 563 -4.26 12.88 3.12
CA VAL A 563 -4.11 14.33 3.07
C VAL A 563 -2.67 14.63 2.64
N ASN A 564 -2.51 15.19 1.43
CA ASN A 564 -1.22 15.60 0.92
C ASN A 564 -0.85 16.96 1.51
N LEU A 565 0.35 17.06 2.06
CA LEU A 565 0.85 18.22 2.80
C LEU A 565 2.17 18.70 2.19
N ALA A 566 2.37 20.00 2.17
CA ALA A 566 3.62 20.62 1.71
C ALA A 566 4.80 20.22 2.61
N GLU A 567 6.02 20.25 2.05
CA GLU A 567 7.25 19.86 2.75
C GLU A 567 7.47 20.64 4.07
N ASN A 568 7.10 21.92 4.10
CA ASN A 568 7.30 22.83 5.22
C ASN A 568 6.19 22.81 6.27
N ILE A 569 5.25 21.88 6.20
CA ILE A 569 4.17 21.76 7.20
C ILE A 569 4.76 21.43 8.58
N THR A 570 4.19 22.01 9.64
CA THR A 570 4.66 21.77 10.99
C THR A 570 4.03 20.54 11.63
N VAL A 571 4.67 20.00 12.67
CA VAL A 571 4.18 18.89 13.49
C VAL A 571 2.83 19.25 14.13
N GLU A 572 2.71 20.49 14.64
CA GLU A 572 1.49 20.99 15.26
C GLU A 572 0.32 21.01 14.29
N THR A 573 0.55 21.40 13.03
CA THR A 573 -0.51 21.39 12.01
C THR A 573 -1.02 19.97 11.75
N ILE A 574 -0.15 18.96 11.75
CA ILE A 574 -0.57 17.56 11.59
C ILE A 574 -1.37 17.11 12.80
N ALA A 575 -0.99 17.51 14.02
CA ALA A 575 -1.74 17.23 15.24
C ALA A 575 -3.16 17.79 15.15
N ASP A 576 -3.30 19.04 14.69
CA ASP A 576 -4.58 19.69 14.52
C ASP A 576 -5.44 19.03 13.42
N ILE A 577 -4.83 18.64 12.30
CA ILE A 577 -5.52 17.90 11.23
C ILE A 577 -6.08 16.58 11.77
N TYR A 578 -5.29 15.82 12.53
CA TYR A 578 -5.73 14.55 13.09
C TYR A 578 -6.81 14.71 14.17
N MET A 579 -6.71 15.75 15.01
CA MET A 579 -7.74 16.06 15.99
C MET A 579 -9.04 16.50 15.31
N THR A 580 -8.96 17.35 14.27
CA THR A 580 -10.10 17.76 13.44
C THR A 580 -10.75 16.53 12.78
N ALA A 581 -9.97 15.55 12.33
CA ALA A 581 -10.49 14.32 11.75
C ALA A 581 -11.31 13.50 12.76
N TYR A 582 -10.80 13.35 13.99
CA TYR A 582 -11.55 12.69 15.07
C TYR A 582 -12.87 13.41 15.37
N GLU A 583 -12.84 14.74 15.50
CA GLU A 583 -14.02 15.56 15.78
C GLU A 583 -15.04 15.57 14.65
N ALA A 584 -14.58 15.47 13.41
CA ALA A 584 -15.44 15.31 12.23
C ALA A 584 -16.06 13.89 12.10
N GLY A 585 -15.76 12.97 13.03
CA GLY A 585 -16.29 11.61 13.04
C GLY A 585 -15.71 10.70 11.95
N LEU A 586 -14.49 10.98 11.49
CA LEU A 586 -13.77 10.08 10.58
C LEU A 586 -13.47 8.76 11.27
N LYS A 587 -13.35 7.70 10.49
CA LYS A 587 -12.97 6.37 10.97
C LYS A 587 -11.48 6.10 10.83
N GLY A 588 -10.80 6.82 9.95
CA GLY A 588 -9.36 6.75 9.77
C GLY A 588 -8.85 7.91 8.93
N ILE A 589 -7.56 8.19 9.07
CA ILE A 589 -6.87 9.23 8.32
C ILE A 589 -5.39 8.90 8.20
N THR A 590 -4.82 9.28 7.06
CA THR A 590 -3.38 9.23 6.81
C THR A 590 -2.94 10.57 6.23
N VAL A 591 -1.76 11.04 6.60
CA VAL A 591 -1.12 12.20 5.99
C VAL A 591 0.09 11.77 5.17
N TYR A 592 0.40 12.52 4.13
CA TYR A 592 1.62 12.39 3.36
C TYR A 592 2.25 13.78 3.23
N ARG A 593 3.39 13.99 3.87
CA ARG A 593 4.18 15.21 3.72
C ARG A 593 5.16 15.03 2.57
N GLU A 594 5.21 16.01 1.67
CA GLU A 594 6.17 16.02 0.57
C GLU A 594 7.61 15.88 1.12
N GLY A 595 8.42 14.98 0.52
CA GLY A 595 9.77 14.68 0.98
C GLY A 595 9.88 13.71 2.18
N SER A 596 8.79 13.25 2.77
CA SER A 596 8.83 12.26 3.89
C SER A 596 9.21 10.84 3.44
N ARG A 597 9.09 10.52 2.17
CA ARG A 597 9.52 9.25 1.55
C ARG A 597 10.20 9.51 0.21
N GLU A 598 11.21 8.73 -0.15
CA GLU A 598 11.83 8.82 -1.48
C GLU A 598 10.82 8.50 -2.59
N GLY A 599 10.61 9.50 -3.40
CA GLY A 599 10.02 9.64 -4.72
C GLY A 599 9.08 8.57 -5.29
N ILE A 600 7.74 8.76 -5.11
CA ILE A 600 6.74 8.07 -5.92
C ILE A 600 6.12 8.97 -6.99
N LEU A 601 6.04 10.29 -6.75
CA LEU A 601 5.57 11.29 -7.71
C LEU A 601 6.36 12.59 -7.52
N VAL A 602 6.88 13.17 -8.60
CA VAL A 602 7.59 14.46 -8.62
C VAL A 602 6.76 15.43 -9.45
N THR A 603 6.21 16.48 -8.83
CA THR A 603 5.54 17.59 -9.50
C THR A 603 6.51 18.72 -9.83
N GLU A 604 6.23 19.52 -10.86
CA GLU A 604 7.11 20.62 -11.32
C GLU A 604 7.25 21.76 -10.30
N ASP A 605 6.24 22.01 -9.48
CA ASP A 605 6.24 23.09 -8.48
C ASP A 605 7.34 22.95 -7.41
N SER A 606 7.88 21.74 -7.22
CA SER A 606 9.02 21.51 -6.31
C SER A 606 10.37 21.93 -6.89
N LYS A 607 10.49 22.08 -8.22
CA LYS A 607 11.75 22.46 -8.87
C LYS A 607 11.90 23.97 -9.10
N ASP A 608 10.80 24.70 -9.27
CA ASP A 608 10.86 26.14 -9.52
C ASP A 608 11.11 26.95 -8.25
N LYS A 609 10.71 26.46 -7.06
CA LYS A 609 11.04 27.08 -5.76
C LYS A 609 12.51 26.95 -5.38
N ASP A 610 13.19 25.90 -5.84
CA ASP A 610 14.65 25.77 -5.69
C ASP A 610 15.44 26.77 -6.53
N ASN A 611 14.84 27.33 -7.60
CA ASN A 611 15.48 28.34 -8.43
C ASN A 611 15.25 29.80 -7.95
N GLU A 612 14.10 30.10 -7.35
CA GLU A 612 13.83 31.46 -6.84
C GLU A 612 14.54 31.79 -5.51
N THR A 613 14.86 30.77 -4.69
CA THR A 613 15.63 30.97 -3.46
C THR A 613 17.14 31.12 -3.71
N LYS A 614 17.61 30.88 -4.94
CA LYS A 614 19.05 31.01 -5.31
C LYS A 614 19.47 32.40 -5.81
N GLU A 615 18.53 33.31 -6.04
CA GLU A 615 18.88 34.68 -6.51
C GLU A 615 19.14 35.70 -5.39
N SER A 616 18.93 35.39 -4.10
CA SER A 616 19.11 36.36 -3.01
C SER A 616 20.34 36.16 -2.12
N ASN A 617 21.21 35.19 -2.39
CA ASN A 617 22.49 35.03 -1.69
C ASN A 617 23.64 34.79 -2.66
N GLN A 618 24.08 35.88 -3.36
CA GLN A 618 25.40 35.91 -3.93
C GLN A 618 26.43 36.23 -2.86
N LEU A 619 27.07 35.19 -2.32
CA LEU A 619 28.52 35.15 -2.05
C LEU A 619 28.90 33.72 -1.59
N SER A 620 29.57 33.04 -2.47
CA SER A 620 30.37 31.81 -2.37
C SER A 620 29.90 30.69 -3.30
N THR A 621 30.55 30.69 -4.44
CA THR A 621 30.58 29.65 -5.47
C THR A 621 30.98 28.29 -4.92
N GLU A 622 30.03 27.29 -4.96
CA GLU A 622 30.37 25.91 -5.29
C GLU A 622 29.25 25.33 -6.14
N THR A 623 29.53 25.16 -7.40
CA THR A 623 28.74 24.50 -8.44
C THR A 623 28.42 23.08 -8.03
N SER A 624 27.13 22.74 -7.81
CA SER A 624 26.65 21.37 -7.78
C SER A 624 26.68 20.81 -9.23
N LEU A 625 27.83 20.27 -9.61
CA LEU A 625 27.99 19.45 -10.81
C LEU A 625 27.19 18.16 -10.62
N GLU A 626 26.27 17.83 -11.52
CA GLU A 626 25.84 16.44 -11.71
C GLU A 626 27.10 15.57 -11.76
N LYS A 627 27.28 14.69 -10.76
CA LYS A 627 28.46 13.81 -10.68
C LYS A 627 28.33 12.70 -11.73
N SER A 628 28.58 13.03 -13.00
CA SER A 628 28.77 12.01 -14.03
C SER A 628 30.14 11.34 -13.79
N PRO A 629 30.25 10.01 -13.91
CA PRO A 629 31.53 9.32 -13.76
C PRO A 629 32.53 9.83 -14.80
N ARG A 630 33.74 10.23 -14.37
CA ARG A 630 34.80 10.61 -15.30
C ARG A 630 35.11 9.46 -16.27
N THR A 631 35.44 9.78 -17.51
CA THR A 631 35.75 8.81 -18.54
C THR A 631 36.98 7.98 -18.13
N ARG A 632 36.92 6.66 -18.30
CA ARG A 632 38.06 5.79 -18.04
C ARG A 632 39.18 6.10 -19.02
N PRO A 633 40.42 6.39 -18.56
CA PRO A 633 41.55 6.58 -19.44
C PRO A 633 41.96 5.27 -20.15
N THR A 634 42.65 5.37 -21.25
CA THR A 634 43.14 4.21 -22.02
C THR A 634 44.23 3.45 -21.29
N GLN A 635 44.98 4.09 -20.39
CA GLN A 635 46.04 3.49 -19.60
C GLN A 635 45.91 3.91 -18.13
N THR A 636 46.03 2.96 -17.21
CA THR A 636 46.01 3.14 -15.76
C THR A 636 47.21 2.45 -15.16
N SER A 637 47.68 2.87 -13.99
CA SER A 637 48.74 2.25 -13.23
C SER A 637 48.25 1.80 -11.86
N GLY A 638 48.75 0.68 -11.33
CA GLY A 638 48.24 0.21 -10.05
C GLY A 638 48.99 -1.02 -9.50
N VAL A 639 48.39 -1.58 -8.45
CA VAL A 639 48.93 -2.78 -7.77
C VAL A 639 47.88 -3.89 -7.74
N THR A 640 48.33 -5.13 -7.81
CA THR A 640 47.47 -6.30 -7.58
C THR A 640 47.84 -6.93 -6.24
N ARG A 641 46.87 -7.13 -5.37
CA ARG A 641 47.00 -7.80 -4.08
C ARG A 641 46.32 -9.14 -4.10
N ARG A 642 46.90 -10.11 -3.43
CA ARG A 642 46.31 -11.43 -3.23
C ARG A 642 45.86 -11.57 -1.78
N ILE A 643 44.62 -11.93 -1.55
CA ILE A 643 44.09 -12.22 -0.22
C ILE A 643 43.32 -13.54 -0.26
N ARG A 644 43.57 -14.40 0.73
CA ARG A 644 42.80 -15.63 0.90
C ARG A 644 41.51 -15.34 1.65
N THR A 645 40.38 -15.78 1.10
CA THR A 645 39.05 -15.67 1.72
C THR A 645 38.47 -17.08 1.90
N GLY A 646 37.40 -17.21 2.64
CA GLY A 646 36.67 -18.47 2.81
C GLY A 646 36.05 -19.01 1.52
N GLU A 647 35.95 -18.18 0.48
CA GLU A 647 35.40 -18.52 -0.85
C GLU A 647 36.52 -18.84 -1.87
N GLY A 648 37.80 -18.67 -1.50
CA GLY A 648 38.95 -18.91 -2.33
C GLY A 648 39.98 -17.80 -2.31
N THR A 649 40.99 -17.92 -3.19
CA THR A 649 41.99 -16.85 -3.33
C THR A 649 41.45 -15.72 -4.21
N LEU A 650 41.41 -14.52 -3.62
CA LEU A 650 40.97 -13.29 -4.25
C LEU A 650 42.16 -12.46 -4.71
N TYR A 651 42.19 -12.08 -5.97
CA TYR A 651 43.13 -11.12 -6.53
C TYR A 651 42.40 -9.80 -6.72
N ILE A 652 42.94 -8.68 -6.17
CA ILE A 652 42.36 -7.35 -6.18
C ILE A 652 43.34 -6.42 -6.85
N THR A 653 43.04 -5.94 -8.03
CA THR A 653 43.82 -4.91 -8.75
C THR A 653 43.23 -3.53 -8.50
N ILE A 654 44.04 -2.65 -7.96
CA ILE A 654 43.67 -1.28 -7.60
C ILE A 654 44.46 -0.34 -8.48
N ASN A 655 43.79 0.42 -9.34
CA ASN A 655 44.39 1.28 -10.33
C ASN A 655 44.09 2.77 -10.09
N GLU A 656 45.05 3.61 -10.49
CA GLU A 656 44.97 5.05 -10.50
C GLU A 656 45.15 5.64 -11.90
N ASP A 657 44.57 6.79 -12.10
CA ASP A 657 44.83 7.72 -13.19
C ASP A 657 45.50 9.00 -12.66
N GLU A 658 45.65 10.01 -13.49
CA GLU A 658 46.20 11.31 -13.13
C GLU A 658 45.44 12.04 -12.02
N ASN A 659 44.17 11.69 -11.80
CA ASN A 659 43.26 12.26 -10.81
C ASN A 659 43.13 11.37 -9.54
N GLY A 660 43.93 10.32 -9.40
CA GLY A 660 43.93 9.42 -8.26
C GLY A 660 43.21 8.07 -8.52
N LEU A 661 42.71 7.44 -7.45
CA LEU A 661 42.03 6.14 -7.59
C LEU A 661 40.86 6.20 -8.57
N CYS A 662 40.86 5.27 -9.54
CA CYS A 662 39.86 5.29 -10.61
C CYS A 662 39.15 3.94 -10.80
N GLU A 663 39.78 2.82 -10.50
CA GLU A 663 39.15 1.51 -10.72
C GLU A 663 39.71 0.40 -9.82
N VAL A 664 38.86 -0.57 -9.57
CA VAL A 664 39.20 -1.83 -8.88
C VAL A 664 38.71 -2.99 -9.72
N PHE A 665 39.55 -3.99 -9.91
CA PHE A 665 39.18 -5.28 -10.49
C PHE A 665 39.41 -6.41 -9.51
N THR A 666 38.51 -7.36 -9.50
CA THR A 666 38.66 -8.56 -8.66
C THR A 666 38.50 -9.84 -9.46
N THR A 667 39.30 -10.84 -9.08
CA THR A 667 39.19 -12.19 -9.65
C THR A 667 39.28 -13.21 -8.52
N ILE A 668 38.27 -14.09 -8.43
CA ILE A 668 38.20 -15.17 -7.46
C ILE A 668 37.70 -16.47 -8.08
N GLY A 669 38.34 -17.61 -7.77
CA GLY A 669 37.88 -18.94 -8.21
C GLY A 669 37.86 -19.12 -9.72
N LYS A 670 36.96 -20.01 -10.19
CA LYS A 670 36.74 -20.28 -11.63
C LYS A 670 35.77 -19.24 -12.20
N ALA A 671 36.02 -18.77 -13.41
CA ALA A 671 35.13 -17.87 -14.14
C ALA A 671 33.73 -18.48 -14.24
N GLY A 672 32.68 -17.63 -13.98
CA GLY A 672 31.26 -18.02 -14.01
C GLY A 672 30.71 -18.58 -12.70
N GLY A 673 31.49 -18.65 -11.60
CA GLY A 673 31.00 -19.03 -10.29
C GLY A 673 30.30 -17.85 -9.60
N ASN A 674 29.39 -18.13 -8.61
CA ASN A 674 28.63 -17.11 -7.89
C ASN A 674 29.55 -16.10 -7.16
N ALA A 675 30.62 -16.58 -6.49
CA ALA A 675 31.60 -15.72 -5.84
C ALA A 675 32.35 -14.81 -6.85
N ALA A 676 32.65 -15.29 -8.05
CA ALA A 676 33.27 -14.49 -9.11
C ALA A 676 32.33 -13.40 -9.62
N ALA A 677 31.06 -13.75 -9.88
CA ALA A 677 30.04 -12.78 -10.34
C ALA A 677 29.77 -11.67 -9.31
N GLN A 678 29.63 -12.02 -8.03
CA GLN A 678 29.43 -11.06 -6.95
C GLN A 678 30.65 -10.14 -6.76
N SER A 679 31.88 -10.68 -6.74
CA SER A 679 33.07 -9.87 -6.58
C SER A 679 33.30 -8.93 -7.77
N GLU A 680 32.96 -9.36 -8.99
CA GLU A 680 32.98 -8.51 -10.18
C GLU A 680 31.97 -7.38 -10.11
N ALA A 681 30.74 -7.65 -9.65
CA ALA A 681 29.72 -6.63 -9.47
C ALA A 681 30.15 -5.56 -8.43
N ILE A 682 30.69 -5.98 -7.30
CA ILE A 682 31.23 -5.10 -6.26
C ILE A 682 32.35 -4.23 -6.83
N SER A 683 33.32 -4.81 -7.53
CA SER A 683 34.46 -4.05 -8.09
C SER A 683 34.03 -3.06 -9.18
N ARG A 684 33.02 -3.38 -9.98
CA ARG A 684 32.43 -2.45 -10.96
C ARG A 684 31.75 -1.26 -10.28
N LEU A 685 30.98 -1.48 -9.20
CA LEU A 685 30.36 -0.42 -8.42
C LEU A 685 31.40 0.46 -7.71
N ILE A 686 32.45 -0.12 -7.14
CA ILE A 686 33.57 0.65 -6.59
C ILE A 686 34.23 1.52 -7.65
N SER A 687 34.53 0.98 -8.81
CA SER A 687 35.13 1.70 -9.93
C SER A 687 34.25 2.87 -10.42
N LEU A 688 32.93 2.66 -10.46
CA LEU A 688 31.96 3.69 -10.79
C LEU A 688 31.98 4.78 -9.74
N SER A 689 31.92 4.44 -8.46
CA SER A 689 31.93 5.36 -7.31
C SER A 689 33.20 6.21 -7.26
N LEU A 690 34.36 5.60 -7.49
CA LEU A 690 35.65 6.29 -7.53
C LEU A 690 35.71 7.31 -8.68
N ARG A 691 35.25 6.93 -9.87
CA ARG A 691 35.19 7.84 -11.02
C ARG A 691 34.15 8.93 -10.87
N SER A 692 33.14 8.72 -10.05
CA SER A 692 32.13 9.74 -9.68
C SER A 692 32.60 10.67 -8.58
N GLY A 693 33.85 10.53 -8.08
CA GLY A 693 34.44 11.41 -7.08
C GLY A 693 34.03 11.15 -5.64
N LEU A 694 33.52 9.94 -5.33
CA LEU A 694 33.28 9.55 -3.94
C LEU A 694 34.61 9.34 -3.18
N ASP A 695 34.64 9.73 -1.90
CA ASP A 695 35.76 9.52 -1.02
C ASP A 695 36.09 8.01 -0.89
N PRO A 696 37.32 7.57 -1.27
CA PRO A 696 37.73 6.17 -1.15
C PRO A 696 37.61 5.62 0.28
N HIS A 697 37.81 6.47 1.30
CA HIS A 697 37.65 6.06 2.71
C HIS A 697 36.17 5.80 3.08
N ALA A 698 35.24 6.47 2.42
CA ALA A 698 33.81 6.18 2.61
C ALA A 698 33.48 4.78 2.04
N ILE A 699 34.02 4.43 0.89
CA ILE A 699 33.85 3.10 0.29
C ILE A 699 34.46 2.01 1.19
N VAL A 700 35.66 2.25 1.74
CA VAL A 700 36.32 1.32 2.68
C VAL A 700 35.45 1.06 3.91
N ARG A 701 34.84 2.11 4.49
CA ARG A 701 33.95 1.98 5.67
C ARG A 701 32.72 1.11 5.38
N GLN A 702 32.20 1.12 4.16
CA GLN A 702 31.03 0.30 3.80
C GLN A 702 31.40 -1.17 3.58
N LEU A 703 32.63 -1.49 3.22
CA LEU A 703 33.05 -2.84 2.89
C LEU A 703 33.67 -3.61 4.07
N LYS A 704 34.41 -2.91 4.94
CA LYS A 704 35.06 -3.53 6.11
C LYS A 704 34.06 -3.96 7.16
N GLY A 705 34.19 -5.18 7.65
CA GLY A 705 33.35 -5.75 8.68
C GLY A 705 32.16 -6.56 8.16
N ILE A 706 31.92 -6.58 6.85
CA ILE A 706 30.87 -7.44 6.28
C ILE A 706 31.25 -8.90 6.51
N SER A 707 30.40 -9.62 7.26
CA SER A 707 30.61 -11.04 7.59
C SER A 707 30.03 -11.95 6.53
N GLY A 708 30.76 -13.02 6.20
CA GLY A 708 30.29 -14.12 5.35
C GLY A 708 30.23 -15.44 6.15
N PRO A 709 29.74 -16.52 5.52
CA PRO A 709 29.56 -17.82 6.19
C PRO A 709 30.88 -18.51 6.57
N ASN A 710 32.00 -18.14 5.91
CA ASN A 710 33.27 -18.82 6.07
C ASN A 710 34.43 -17.84 6.32
N PRO A 711 34.54 -17.21 7.52
CA PRO A 711 35.69 -16.36 7.86
C PRO A 711 37.01 -17.17 7.82
N THR A 712 38.09 -16.51 7.41
CA THR A 712 39.43 -17.16 7.34
C THR A 712 40.51 -16.24 7.88
N TRP A 713 41.67 -16.84 8.30
CA TRP A 713 42.84 -16.07 8.74
C TRP A 713 43.84 -15.98 7.59
N GLU A 714 44.32 -14.76 7.32
CA GLU A 714 45.40 -14.48 6.35
C GLU A 714 46.35 -13.44 6.94
N ASP A 715 47.62 -13.75 7.01
CA ASP A 715 48.71 -12.91 7.50
C ASP A 715 48.45 -12.26 8.88
N GLY A 716 47.89 -13.05 9.82
CA GLY A 716 47.60 -12.61 11.18
C GLY A 716 46.32 -11.72 11.31
N ARG A 717 45.55 -11.59 10.25
CA ARG A 717 44.27 -10.85 10.21
C ARG A 717 43.08 -11.77 9.88
N LEU A 718 41.97 -11.55 10.57
CA LEU A 718 40.72 -12.22 10.27
C LEU A 718 40.07 -11.56 9.05
N ILE A 719 39.80 -12.34 8.00
CA ILE A 719 39.07 -11.93 6.81
C ILE A 719 37.65 -12.49 6.92
N LEU A 720 36.66 -11.62 7.06
CA LEU A 720 35.29 -12.01 7.35
C LEU A 720 34.53 -12.48 6.09
N SER A 721 34.84 -11.90 4.92
CA SER A 721 34.19 -12.21 3.65
C SER A 721 34.98 -11.66 2.47
N THR A 722 34.55 -11.92 1.24
CA THR A 722 35.08 -11.31 0.01
C THR A 722 34.94 -9.76 0.01
N PRO A 723 33.79 -9.14 0.35
CA PRO A 723 33.69 -7.69 0.51
C PRO A 723 34.66 -7.12 1.57
N ASP A 724 34.79 -7.76 2.73
CA ASP A 724 35.72 -7.34 3.79
C ASP A 724 37.18 -7.38 3.32
N ALA A 725 37.55 -8.40 2.52
CA ALA A 725 38.87 -8.50 1.90
C ALA A 725 39.16 -7.34 0.94
N ILE A 726 38.19 -6.95 0.12
CA ILE A 726 38.30 -5.82 -0.82
C ILE A 726 38.47 -4.52 -0.03
N GLY A 727 37.63 -4.32 1.01
CA GLY A 727 37.72 -3.14 1.88
C GLY A 727 39.07 -3.02 2.58
N LYS A 728 39.63 -4.11 3.10
CA LYS A 728 40.94 -4.17 3.72
C LYS A 728 42.09 -3.90 2.75
N ALA A 729 42.00 -4.46 1.53
CA ALA A 729 43.00 -4.19 0.49
C ALA A 729 43.05 -2.71 0.07
N LEU A 730 41.90 -2.07 -0.02
CA LEU A 730 41.79 -0.64 -0.32
C LEU A 730 42.34 0.22 0.86
N ASP A 731 42.00 -0.15 2.10
CA ASP A 731 42.49 0.56 3.30
C ASP A 731 44.02 0.49 3.44
N ASP A 732 44.60 -0.69 3.24
CA ASP A 732 46.04 -0.90 3.19
C ASP A 732 46.69 -0.05 2.11
N TYR A 733 46.11 -0.02 0.91
CA TYR A 733 46.61 0.79 -0.20
C TYR A 733 46.60 2.28 0.10
N LEU A 734 45.50 2.79 0.64
CA LEU A 734 45.37 4.21 1.06
C LEU A 734 46.33 4.56 2.20
N THR A 735 46.58 3.65 3.13
CA THR A 735 47.49 3.84 4.25
C THR A 735 48.96 3.89 3.79
N GLU A 736 49.37 3.02 2.87
CA GLU A 736 50.72 3.01 2.32
C GLU A 736 51.07 4.30 1.53
N LYS A 737 50.06 4.90 0.88
CA LYS A 737 50.25 6.17 0.16
C LYS A 737 50.38 7.39 1.10
N ARG A 738 49.73 7.38 2.29
CA ARG A 738 49.93 8.42 3.31
C ARG A 738 51.35 8.47 3.88
N GLY A 739 52.13 7.41 3.74
CA GLY A 739 53.52 7.31 4.21
C GLY A 739 54.58 7.95 3.30
N LYS A 740 54.22 8.49 2.11
CA LYS A 740 55.14 9.25 1.24
C LYS A 740 54.76 10.73 1.25
N PRO A 741 55.64 11.66 1.67
CA PRO A 741 55.30 13.09 1.75
C PRO A 741 55.12 13.67 0.33
N LEU A 742 53.92 14.09 -0.02
CA LEU A 742 53.64 15.09 -1.05
C LEU A 742 53.76 16.47 -0.37
N GLY A 743 54.51 17.39 -1.01
CA GLY A 743 54.85 18.69 -0.47
C GLY A 743 53.67 19.56 -0.04
N ASN A 744 53.95 20.24 1.05
CA ASN A 744 53.28 21.35 1.72
C ASN A 744 52.00 21.92 1.11
N THR A 745 50.90 21.80 1.89
CA THR A 745 50.06 22.95 2.30
C THR A 745 49.38 22.59 3.64
N ASP A 746 49.73 23.41 4.66
CA ASP A 746 49.19 23.36 6.02
C ASP A 746 47.71 23.73 6.08
N ILE A 747 46.89 22.92 6.79
CA ILE A 747 45.75 23.42 7.55
C ILE A 747 45.68 22.62 8.86
N GLN A 748 46.00 23.31 9.96
CA GLN A 748 45.80 22.84 11.34
C GLN A 748 44.34 22.86 11.72
N GLY A 749 43.83 21.75 12.24
CA GLY A 749 42.56 21.68 12.92
C GLY A 749 42.60 20.58 13.98
N ASN A 750 42.75 21.01 15.25
CA ASN A 750 42.73 20.16 16.45
C ASN A 750 41.40 19.44 16.60
N VAL A 751 41.43 18.12 16.73
CA VAL A 751 40.32 17.32 17.30
C VAL A 751 40.93 16.42 18.38
N GLU A 752 40.54 16.67 19.64
CA GLU A 752 40.87 15.88 20.80
C GLU A 752 40.29 14.45 20.71
N LYS A 753 41.11 13.48 21.04
CA LYS A 753 40.70 12.06 21.19
C LYS A 753 40.16 11.81 22.58
N PRO A 754 39.03 11.12 22.77
CA PRO A 754 38.65 10.65 24.09
C PRO A 754 39.52 9.45 24.52
N ARG A 755 40.14 9.56 25.72
CA ARG A 755 40.84 8.46 26.38
C ARG A 755 39.86 7.54 27.06
N ILE A 756 39.84 6.27 26.69
CA ILE A 756 39.16 5.21 27.45
C ILE A 756 40.20 4.64 28.45
N THR A 757 39.90 4.78 29.74
CA THR A 757 40.70 4.22 30.83
C THR A 757 40.12 2.83 31.16
N LEU A 758 40.92 1.78 30.90
CA LEU A 758 40.63 0.44 31.38
C LEU A 758 40.98 0.32 32.87
N ALA A 759 39.98 0.01 33.68
CA ALA A 759 40.19 -0.33 35.07
C ALA A 759 40.76 -1.76 35.19
N GLN A 760 41.91 -1.86 35.88
CA GLN A 760 42.49 -3.16 36.25
C GLN A 760 41.76 -3.74 37.45
N GLU A 761 41.12 -4.88 37.30
CA GLU A 761 40.68 -5.68 38.46
C GLU A 761 41.86 -6.44 39.08
N LYS A 762 42.05 -6.22 40.37
CA LYS A 762 43.00 -6.97 41.21
C LYS A 762 42.45 -8.34 41.55
N LYS A 763 43.16 -9.39 41.17
CA LYS A 763 43.02 -10.73 41.75
C LYS A 763 43.30 -10.72 43.26
N LYS A 764 42.33 -11.18 44.06
CA LYS A 764 42.57 -11.68 45.39
C LYS A 764 42.55 -13.21 45.33
N GLU A 765 43.72 -13.79 45.66
CA GLU A 765 43.84 -15.19 46.09
C GLU A 765 43.17 -15.34 47.44
N ASN A 766 42.40 -16.38 47.60
CA ASN A 766 42.12 -16.96 48.92
C ASN A 766 42.12 -18.46 48.83
N ASN A 767 43.14 -19.05 49.50
CA ASN A 767 43.25 -20.43 49.86
C ASN A 767 42.24 -20.79 50.94
N GLY A 768 41.75 -22.04 50.87
CA GLY A 768 41.40 -22.78 52.08
C GLY A 768 40.11 -23.53 52.11
N MET A 769 40.24 -24.86 51.93
CA MET A 769 39.58 -25.94 52.66
C MET A 769 38.03 -25.87 52.94
N MET A 770 37.34 -26.72 52.43
CA MET A 770 36.66 -27.97 52.69
C MET A 770 35.56 -28.24 51.69
#